data_d36ceb4e3965edd377a75110e969a59c
#
_entry.id   d36ceb4e3965edd377a75110e969a59c
#
_cell.length_a   1.000
_cell.length_b   1.000
_cell.length_c   1.000
_cell.angle_alpha   90.00
_cell.angle_beta   90.00
_cell.angle_gamma   90.00
#
_symmetry.space_group_name_H-M   'P 1'
#
loop_
_entity.id
_entity.type
_entity.pdbx_description
1 polymer ?
#
loop_
_entity_poly.entity_id
_entity_poly.type
_entity_poly.pdbx_seq_one_letter_code
_entity_poly.pdbx_strand_id
1 'polypeptide(L)'
;MQTSISYSIKRDCSPVRFYLGLLLILSLFNQSAAWGATDDDGLKAETAQSAVSAASGGDTQVKTGTVAEGNLTVDEVKIEGNRLVSTEDIMGVVKTKRGDKFDRDQVLQDLKAINSMGYFDDRNLQVVPELTTGGVLLKIRVQENAPITEFSFQGNQVLSTDEISKAFAGQLGKPQNLNDLSSAVDKVEQAYHERGFVLARVTDVKDDPDGSVGLNINEGVVDKIEVSGNKKTKDFLIRNAIKMKPGMVYNERDLTADLRKLYSNGYFQDIRRSLAPSPDNPDRYVLKVEVEEKRTGSVGLGGGVDTIAGPFGSFSIGDSNFRGRGEVLNLTTQMGTGMLGSLSAVNNGGSGVIANVPTYQAEATFVEPNIGHNTTMAVSGFGRNLNSFMVNQAMQRTLGASVNFSKPLGHHVNLNLGFTGENVGMRDISNLITNGNNLLGGMIERSIQTGAATGPNAYFLAKSVRENQLRGGAFASVSPSISYDTRDAKLDPTTGTLLRLSTSPSLGLTGAGFTKIGASASKFVKINESMTLATNVQGGMALGNVPQFGQYWLGGMNGMRGYPQFTGLGTGTRMLMATAELRTRLPFLHNSDNKIAKAVDKHLKGVIFFDAGQVAGNNLTNSLLSRNSLGASTGIGVRINVPMIGLIRIDYGLPLVSSLMGHMMPRVTIGFGDRF
;
A
#
# COMPACT_ATOMS: atom_id res chain seq x y z
N MET A 1 -58.10 1.95 -12.86
CA MET A 1 -57.41 0.74 -12.42
C MET A 1 -55.91 1.06 -12.42
N GLN A 2 -55.40 1.47 -11.28
CA GLN A 2 -53.98 1.72 -11.03
C GLN A 2 -53.52 0.58 -10.14
N THR A 3 -52.54 -0.18 -10.59
CA THR A 3 -51.85 -1.18 -9.79
C THR A 3 -50.46 -0.65 -9.49
N SER A 4 -50.27 -0.17 -8.26
CA SER A 4 -48.99 0.19 -7.67
C SER A 4 -48.33 -1.07 -7.10
N ILE A 5 -47.15 -1.41 -7.61
CA ILE A 5 -46.28 -2.43 -7.03
C ILE A 5 -45.32 -1.71 -6.07
N SER A 6 -45.51 -1.94 -4.76
CA SER A 6 -44.59 -1.44 -3.72
C SER A 6 -43.52 -2.51 -3.44
N TYR A 7 -42.28 -2.17 -3.72
CA TYR A 7 -41.10 -2.93 -3.23
C TYR A 7 -40.78 -2.48 -1.81
N SER A 8 -40.98 -3.39 -0.85
CA SER A 8 -40.56 -3.20 0.54
C SER A 8 -39.07 -3.56 0.69
N ILE A 9 -38.25 -2.55 0.81
CA ILE A 9 -36.84 -2.71 1.26
C ILE A 9 -36.88 -2.64 2.79
N LYS A 10 -36.67 -3.78 3.46
CA LYS A 10 -36.39 -3.80 4.89
C LYS A 10 -34.98 -3.22 5.13
N ARG A 11 -34.97 -1.98 5.59
CA ARG A 11 -33.80 -1.35 6.20
C ARG A 11 -33.78 -1.74 7.67
N ASP A 12 -32.87 -2.62 8.07
CA ASP A 12 -32.45 -2.75 9.47
C ASP A 12 -31.59 -1.55 9.85
N CYS A 13 -32.23 -0.47 10.22
CA CYS A 13 -31.61 0.64 10.92
C CYS A 13 -31.70 0.38 12.42
N SER A 14 -30.65 -0.18 13.02
CA SER A 14 -30.50 -0.12 14.46
C SER A 14 -30.04 1.30 14.85
N PRO A 15 -30.76 1.97 15.80
CA PRO A 15 -30.40 3.33 16.20
C PRO A 15 -29.13 3.30 17.01
N VAL A 16 -28.15 4.11 16.59
CA VAL A 16 -26.95 4.45 17.35
C VAL A 16 -27.40 5.28 18.54
N ARG A 17 -27.56 4.67 19.71
CA ARG A 17 -27.68 5.39 20.98
C ARG A 17 -26.29 5.88 21.37
N PHE A 18 -26.09 7.18 21.20
CA PHE A 18 -24.99 7.91 21.79
C PHE A 18 -25.17 7.96 23.31
N TYR A 19 -24.43 7.14 24.04
CA TYR A 19 -24.17 7.42 25.44
C TYR A 19 -22.91 8.30 25.51
N LEU A 20 -23.12 9.59 25.77
CA LEU A 20 -22.09 10.51 26.21
C LEU A 20 -21.67 10.11 27.63
N GLY A 21 -20.62 9.32 27.75
CA GLY A 21 -19.92 9.07 29.01
C GLY A 21 -18.59 9.77 28.96
N LEU A 22 -18.56 10.97 29.51
CA LEU A 22 -17.37 11.77 29.79
C LEU A 22 -16.54 11.03 30.82
N LEU A 23 -15.25 10.74 30.53
CA LEU A 23 -14.14 10.85 31.51
C LEU A 23 -12.79 10.42 30.88
N LEU A 24 -11.99 11.43 30.79
CA LEU A 24 -10.56 11.54 31.19
C LEU A 24 -9.62 10.43 30.75
N ILE A 25 -8.75 10.84 29.89
CA ILE A 25 -7.32 11.10 30.06
C ILE A 25 -6.41 9.97 29.70
N LEU A 26 -5.48 10.35 29.00
CA LEU A 26 -4.04 10.23 28.88
C LEU A 26 -3.55 9.41 27.68
N SER A 27 -2.74 9.90 27.00
CA SER A 27 -2.06 9.73 25.74
C SER A 27 -0.91 8.77 25.71
N LEU A 28 -0.43 8.20 24.72
CA LEU A 28 0.95 8.04 24.34
C LEU A 28 1.29 7.09 23.24
N PHE A 29 2.28 7.50 22.61
CA PHE A 29 3.20 6.89 21.66
C PHE A 29 3.09 5.39 21.38
N ASN A 30 2.94 5.17 20.11
CA ASN A 30 3.03 3.93 19.38
C ASN A 30 4.46 3.37 19.40
N GLN A 31 4.66 2.21 19.96
CA GLN A 31 5.78 1.36 19.65
C GLN A 31 5.30 0.22 18.76
N SER A 32 5.52 0.34 17.48
CA SER A 32 5.45 -0.79 16.57
C SER A 32 6.80 -1.51 16.57
N ALA A 33 6.83 -2.69 17.18
CA ALA A 33 7.98 -3.57 17.09
C ALA A 33 8.17 -4.02 15.63
N ALA A 34 9.30 -3.67 15.07
CA ALA A 34 9.79 -4.25 13.83
C ALA A 34 10.34 -5.65 14.15
N TRP A 35 9.79 -6.66 13.52
CA TRP A 35 10.46 -7.96 13.41
C TRP A 35 11.16 -8.02 12.07
N GLY A 36 12.46 -8.29 12.17
CA GLY A 36 13.33 -8.47 11.03
C GLY A 36 12.92 -9.70 10.23
N ALA A 37 13.12 -9.58 8.95
CA ALA A 37 13.17 -10.71 8.03
C ALA A 37 14.34 -11.61 8.43
N THR A 38 14.06 -12.84 8.79
CA THR A 38 15.01 -13.93 8.73
C THR A 38 14.64 -14.84 7.59
N ASP A 39 15.68 -15.24 6.91
CA ASP A 39 15.79 -16.03 5.70
C ASP A 39 14.98 -17.33 5.72
N ASP A 40 14.47 -17.61 4.54
CA ASP A 40 14.51 -18.84 3.76
C ASP A 40 14.77 -20.13 4.56
N ASP A 41 13.71 -20.89 4.80
CA ASP A 41 13.83 -22.34 4.95
C ASP A 41 12.65 -23.03 4.28
N GLY A 42 13.04 -23.87 3.33
CA GLY A 42 12.27 -24.60 2.38
C GLY A 42 11.08 -25.36 2.95
N LEU A 43 9.91 -24.98 2.57
CA LEU A 43 8.77 -25.86 2.48
C LEU A 43 8.98 -26.77 1.27
N LYS A 44 9.58 -27.93 1.54
CA LYS A 44 9.48 -29.08 0.65
C LYS A 44 8.00 -29.34 0.39
N ALA A 45 7.58 -29.13 -0.83
CA ALA A 45 6.36 -29.68 -1.34
C ALA A 45 6.47 -31.21 -1.25
N GLU A 46 5.77 -31.82 -0.31
CA GLU A 46 5.37 -33.22 -0.47
C GLU A 46 4.41 -33.27 -1.66
N THR A 47 4.99 -33.57 -2.79
CA THR A 47 4.28 -33.99 -4.00
C THR A 47 3.46 -35.22 -3.63
N ALA A 48 2.15 -35.05 -3.59
CA ALA A 48 1.23 -36.17 -3.67
C ALA A 48 1.37 -36.83 -5.05
N GLN A 49 2.38 -37.69 -5.18
CA GLN A 49 2.46 -38.72 -6.21
C GLN A 49 1.51 -39.83 -5.81
N SER A 50 0.26 -39.73 -6.18
CA SER A 50 -0.63 -40.88 -6.15
C SER A 50 -1.91 -40.60 -6.94
N ALA A 51 -1.85 -40.72 -8.24
CA ALA A 51 -3.00 -41.04 -9.11
C ALA A 51 -2.62 -41.38 -10.58
N VAL A 52 -1.42 -41.86 -10.86
CA VAL A 52 -1.08 -42.44 -12.21
C VAL A 52 -0.41 -43.81 -12.01
N SER A 53 -0.95 -44.62 -11.13
CA SER A 53 -0.46 -46.00 -10.93
C SER A 53 -1.61 -47.00 -10.91
N ALA A 54 -2.52 -46.88 -11.88
CA ALA A 54 -3.59 -47.86 -12.02
C ALA A 54 -3.92 -48.19 -13.49
N ALA A 55 -2.92 -48.15 -14.38
CA ALA A 55 -3.09 -48.60 -15.74
C ALA A 55 -1.82 -49.25 -16.31
N SER A 56 -1.03 -49.93 -15.48
CA SER A 56 0.09 -50.75 -16.01
C SER A 56 0.11 -52.11 -15.33
N GLY A 57 -0.95 -52.86 -15.54
CA GLY A 57 -1.11 -54.24 -15.08
C GLY A 57 -1.74 -55.11 -16.18
N GLY A 58 -1.43 -54.82 -17.43
CA GLY A 58 -1.72 -55.74 -18.53
C GLY A 58 -0.57 -56.72 -18.70
N ASP A 59 -0.72 -57.93 -18.19
CA ASP A 59 0.15 -59.03 -18.53
C ASP A 59 0.16 -59.22 -20.05
N THR A 60 1.26 -58.77 -20.68
CA THR A 60 1.51 -58.97 -22.11
C THR A 60 1.64 -60.47 -22.33
N GLN A 61 0.53 -61.12 -22.70
CA GLN A 61 0.57 -62.55 -23.06
C GLN A 61 1.28 -62.69 -24.42
N VAL A 62 2.56 -62.94 -24.35
CA VAL A 62 3.36 -63.34 -25.51
C VAL A 62 2.92 -64.73 -25.95
N LYS A 63 2.09 -64.84 -27.01
CA LYS A 63 1.89 -66.13 -27.70
C LYS A 63 3.15 -66.47 -28.51
N THR A 64 4.09 -67.11 -27.90
CA THR A 64 5.27 -67.66 -28.54
C THR A 64 4.98 -69.09 -29.02
N GLY A 65 5.06 -69.31 -30.34
CA GLY A 65 5.25 -70.65 -30.88
C GLY A 65 6.57 -71.17 -30.28
N THR A 66 6.54 -72.42 -29.73
CA THR A 66 7.71 -73.11 -29.17
C THR A 66 8.73 -73.40 -30.28
N VAL A 67 9.73 -72.56 -30.44
CA VAL A 67 10.96 -72.87 -31.18
C VAL A 67 12.03 -73.17 -30.15
N ALA A 68 12.64 -74.38 -30.27
CA ALA A 68 13.73 -74.78 -29.40
C ALA A 68 14.94 -73.87 -29.58
N GLU A 69 15.52 -73.38 -28.48
CA GLU A 69 16.72 -72.56 -28.44
C GLU A 69 17.92 -73.34 -28.92
N GLY A 70 18.17 -73.30 -30.19
CA GLY A 70 19.40 -73.73 -30.84
C GLY A 70 20.04 -72.55 -31.53
N ASN A 71 21.33 -72.60 -31.85
CA ASN A 71 22.19 -71.57 -32.46
C ASN A 71 21.61 -70.92 -33.73
N LEU A 72 20.38 -70.36 -33.63
CA LEU A 72 19.64 -69.74 -34.72
C LEU A 72 20.08 -68.28 -34.84
N THR A 73 20.32 -67.86 -36.08
CA THR A 73 20.60 -66.45 -36.42
C THR A 73 19.34 -65.82 -37.02
N VAL A 74 19.18 -64.53 -36.75
CA VAL A 74 18.09 -63.71 -37.31
C VAL A 74 18.41 -63.47 -38.81
N ASP A 75 17.57 -63.99 -39.67
CA ASP A 75 17.71 -63.82 -41.13
C ASP A 75 17.16 -62.46 -41.58
N GLU A 76 16.00 -62.07 -41.04
CA GLU A 76 15.36 -60.79 -41.37
C GLU A 76 14.42 -60.42 -40.24
N VAL A 77 14.28 -59.07 -40.02
CA VAL A 77 13.25 -58.48 -39.14
C VAL A 77 12.27 -57.74 -40.03
N LYS A 78 11.00 -58.13 -40.02
CA LYS A 78 9.94 -57.55 -40.86
C LYS A 78 8.85 -56.97 -39.99
N ILE A 79 8.52 -55.68 -40.21
CA ILE A 79 7.40 -55.04 -39.58
C ILE A 79 6.16 -55.19 -40.48
N GLU A 80 5.03 -55.54 -39.81
CA GLU A 80 3.74 -55.74 -40.53
C GLU A 80 2.64 -54.99 -39.70
N GLY A 81 1.76 -54.23 -40.44
CA GLY A 81 0.59 -53.58 -39.87
C GLY A 81 0.73 -52.08 -39.69
N ASN A 82 1.94 -51.52 -39.85
CA ASN A 82 2.13 -50.06 -39.84
C ASN A 82 1.59 -49.44 -41.14
N ARG A 83 0.98 -48.25 -41.04
CA ARG A 83 0.40 -47.48 -42.16
C ARG A 83 0.89 -46.05 -42.21
N LEU A 84 0.88 -45.35 -41.09
CA LEU A 84 1.23 -43.94 -40.94
C LEU A 84 2.61 -43.75 -40.29
N VAL A 85 3.01 -44.71 -39.42
CA VAL A 85 4.35 -44.71 -38.81
C VAL A 85 5.31 -45.39 -39.78
N SER A 86 6.44 -44.77 -40.11
CA SER A 86 7.38 -45.33 -41.05
C SER A 86 8.05 -46.59 -40.50
N THR A 87 8.30 -47.58 -41.39
CA THR A 87 9.04 -48.79 -41.00
C THR A 87 10.45 -48.43 -40.50
N GLU A 88 11.05 -47.36 -41.02
CA GLU A 88 12.37 -46.89 -40.66
C GLU A 88 12.41 -46.38 -39.20
N ASP A 89 11.38 -45.66 -38.79
CA ASP A 89 11.28 -45.15 -37.40
C ASP A 89 11.11 -46.33 -36.42
N ILE A 90 10.31 -47.32 -36.75
CA ILE A 90 10.11 -48.52 -35.94
C ILE A 90 11.42 -49.32 -35.84
N MET A 91 12.09 -49.52 -36.96
CA MET A 91 13.39 -50.21 -36.99
C MET A 91 14.50 -49.44 -36.29
N GLY A 92 14.38 -48.12 -36.16
CA GLY A 92 15.32 -47.26 -35.43
C GLY A 92 15.39 -47.57 -33.92
N VAL A 93 14.30 -48.07 -33.34
CA VAL A 93 14.25 -48.46 -31.90
C VAL A 93 14.51 -49.95 -31.69
N VAL A 94 14.43 -50.80 -32.75
CA VAL A 94 14.72 -52.23 -32.69
C VAL A 94 16.23 -52.45 -32.74
N LYS A 95 16.74 -53.15 -31.73
CA LYS A 95 18.17 -53.47 -31.60
C LYS A 95 18.55 -54.72 -32.34
N THR A 96 17.63 -55.69 -32.44
CA THR A 96 17.85 -56.96 -33.15
C THR A 96 18.02 -56.71 -34.65
N LYS A 97 19.15 -57.11 -35.22
CA LYS A 97 19.49 -56.92 -36.63
C LYS A 97 19.71 -58.27 -37.36
N ARG A 98 19.66 -58.22 -38.67
CA ARG A 98 20.02 -59.34 -39.52
C ARG A 98 21.44 -59.81 -39.18
N GLY A 99 21.60 -61.13 -38.94
CA GLY A 99 22.86 -61.76 -38.59
C GLY A 99 23.11 -61.93 -37.11
N ASP A 100 22.31 -61.29 -36.24
CA ASP A 100 22.40 -61.45 -34.78
C ASP A 100 21.94 -62.88 -34.36
N LYS A 101 22.43 -63.36 -33.25
CA LYS A 101 21.86 -64.57 -32.62
C LYS A 101 20.44 -64.24 -32.13
N PHE A 102 19.52 -65.18 -32.38
CA PHE A 102 18.17 -65.07 -31.86
C PHE A 102 18.20 -65.17 -30.34
N ASP A 103 17.90 -64.05 -29.72
CA ASP A 103 17.75 -63.90 -28.27
C ASP A 103 16.33 -63.40 -27.96
N ARG A 104 15.60 -64.24 -27.23
CA ARG A 104 14.21 -63.97 -26.86
C ARG A 104 14.10 -62.76 -25.94
N ASP A 105 15.04 -62.58 -25.04
CA ASP A 105 15.01 -61.46 -24.09
C ASP A 105 15.28 -60.14 -24.79
N GLN A 106 16.19 -60.14 -25.81
CA GLN A 106 16.40 -58.96 -26.65
C GLN A 106 15.17 -58.61 -27.49
N VAL A 107 14.51 -59.61 -28.09
CA VAL A 107 13.25 -59.40 -28.85
C VAL A 107 12.13 -58.84 -27.95
N LEU A 108 12.05 -59.29 -26.71
CA LEU A 108 11.11 -58.72 -25.75
C LEU A 108 11.47 -57.27 -25.39
N GLN A 109 12.76 -56.94 -25.32
CA GLN A 109 13.19 -55.55 -25.13
C GLN A 109 12.85 -54.69 -26.35
N ASP A 110 13.01 -55.22 -27.56
CA ASP A 110 12.63 -54.53 -28.79
C ASP A 110 11.11 -54.29 -28.87
N LEU A 111 10.29 -55.26 -28.48
CA LEU A 111 8.84 -55.06 -28.37
C LEU A 111 8.49 -53.97 -27.34
N LYS A 112 9.16 -53.96 -26.19
CA LYS A 112 8.99 -52.89 -25.21
C LYS A 112 9.42 -51.52 -25.78
N ALA A 113 10.52 -51.47 -26.53
CA ALA A 113 10.98 -50.26 -27.19
C ALA A 113 9.97 -49.74 -28.23
N ILE A 114 9.38 -50.65 -29.04
CA ILE A 114 8.31 -50.29 -30.00
C ILE A 114 7.07 -49.79 -29.24
N ASN A 115 6.65 -50.48 -28.16
CA ASN A 115 5.51 -50.04 -27.34
C ASN A 115 5.75 -48.67 -26.71
N SER A 116 6.97 -48.41 -26.24
CA SER A 116 7.34 -47.13 -25.65
C SER A 116 7.32 -45.94 -26.62
N MET A 117 7.24 -46.19 -27.94
CA MET A 117 7.01 -45.14 -28.96
C MET A 117 5.63 -44.48 -28.80
N GLY A 118 4.64 -45.17 -28.21
CA GLY A 118 3.32 -44.66 -27.89
C GLY A 118 2.32 -44.67 -29.05
N TYR A 119 2.68 -45.14 -30.23
CA TYR A 119 1.82 -45.14 -31.44
C TYR A 119 1.00 -46.43 -31.61
N PHE A 120 1.27 -47.46 -30.84
CA PHE A 120 0.77 -48.82 -31.07
C PHE A 120 -0.10 -49.32 -29.90
N ASP A 121 -1.14 -50.08 -30.26
CA ASP A 121 -1.98 -50.81 -29.30
C ASP A 121 -1.16 -51.99 -28.72
N ASP A 122 -0.93 -51.97 -27.42
CA ASP A 122 -0.16 -52.96 -26.67
C ASP A 122 -0.76 -54.39 -26.75
N ARG A 123 -2.09 -54.49 -26.91
CA ARG A 123 -2.81 -55.76 -27.00
C ARG A 123 -2.54 -56.48 -28.31
N ASN A 124 -2.19 -55.75 -29.35
CA ASN A 124 -2.00 -56.26 -30.71
C ASN A 124 -0.54 -56.21 -31.16
N LEU A 125 0.38 -55.87 -30.28
CA LEU A 125 1.82 -55.88 -30.53
C LEU A 125 2.36 -57.30 -30.30
N GLN A 126 2.73 -57.99 -31.39
CA GLN A 126 3.16 -59.41 -31.34
C GLN A 126 4.40 -59.63 -32.20
N VAL A 127 5.25 -60.57 -31.77
CA VAL A 127 6.30 -61.12 -32.63
C VAL A 127 5.99 -62.56 -32.97
N VAL A 128 6.05 -62.86 -34.24
CA VAL A 128 5.88 -64.21 -34.77
C VAL A 128 7.20 -64.63 -35.43
N PRO A 129 8.00 -65.52 -34.76
CA PRO A 129 9.21 -66.11 -35.38
C PRO A 129 8.82 -67.16 -36.34
N GLU A 130 9.31 -67.08 -37.62
CA GLU A 130 9.17 -68.13 -38.65
C GLU A 130 10.54 -68.67 -38.98
N LEU A 131 10.65 -70.03 -39.03
CA LEU A 131 11.88 -70.67 -39.45
C LEU A 131 12.04 -70.60 -40.99
N THR A 132 13.20 -70.12 -41.41
CA THR A 132 13.60 -70.03 -42.78
C THR A 132 14.79 -70.99 -43.03
N THR A 133 15.15 -71.24 -44.31
CA THR A 133 16.32 -72.02 -44.62
C THR A 133 17.65 -71.42 -44.18
N GLY A 134 17.66 -70.11 -43.82
CA GLY A 134 18.85 -69.39 -43.41
C GLY A 134 18.87 -68.97 -41.91
N GLY A 135 17.77 -69.17 -41.15
CA GLY A 135 17.66 -68.73 -39.76
C GLY A 135 16.21 -68.49 -39.30
N VAL A 136 15.98 -67.42 -38.56
CA VAL A 136 14.66 -67.03 -38.11
C VAL A 136 14.25 -65.69 -38.68
N LEU A 137 13.10 -65.65 -39.37
CA LEU A 137 12.42 -64.41 -39.75
C LEU A 137 11.57 -63.94 -38.61
N LEU A 138 11.86 -62.74 -38.08
CA LEU A 138 11.08 -62.12 -37.05
C LEU A 138 10.01 -61.23 -37.66
N LYS A 139 8.75 -61.64 -37.63
CA LYS A 139 7.62 -60.82 -38.05
C LYS A 139 7.06 -60.11 -36.83
N ILE A 140 7.33 -58.81 -36.73
CA ILE A 140 6.75 -57.95 -35.70
C ILE A 140 5.47 -57.38 -36.25
N ARG A 141 4.34 -57.79 -35.69
CA ARG A 141 3.04 -57.25 -36.02
C ARG A 141 2.69 -56.14 -35.09
N VAL A 142 2.39 -54.98 -35.65
CA VAL A 142 1.97 -53.79 -34.93
C VAL A 142 0.57 -53.39 -35.40
N GLN A 143 -0.19 -52.81 -34.50
CA GLN A 143 -1.45 -52.15 -34.85
C GLN A 143 -1.34 -50.70 -34.36
N GLU A 144 -1.41 -49.78 -35.31
CA GLU A 144 -1.39 -48.35 -35.00
C GLU A 144 -2.68 -47.94 -34.30
N ASN A 145 -2.56 -47.02 -33.34
CA ASN A 145 -3.71 -46.33 -32.75
C ASN A 145 -4.48 -45.56 -33.84
N ALA A 146 -5.76 -45.29 -33.61
CA ALA A 146 -6.58 -44.50 -34.52
C ALA A 146 -5.95 -43.13 -34.80
N PRO A 147 -5.99 -42.60 -36.02
CA PRO A 147 -5.55 -41.25 -36.30
C PRO A 147 -6.48 -40.24 -35.62
N ILE A 148 -5.91 -39.18 -35.03
CA ILE A 148 -6.67 -38.15 -34.35
C ILE A 148 -7.37 -37.27 -35.40
N THR A 149 -8.70 -37.24 -35.35
CA THR A 149 -9.55 -36.46 -36.25
C THR A 149 -9.91 -35.09 -35.68
N GLU A 150 -10.20 -35.05 -34.40
CA GLU A 150 -10.64 -33.83 -33.70
C GLU A 150 -10.27 -33.88 -32.22
N PHE A 151 -10.05 -32.68 -31.62
CA PHE A 151 -9.96 -32.50 -30.17
C PHE A 151 -11.17 -31.72 -29.65
N SER A 152 -11.80 -32.22 -28.59
CA SER A 152 -12.84 -31.52 -27.88
C SER A 152 -12.39 -31.23 -26.45
N PHE A 153 -12.66 -29.99 -25.96
CA PHE A 153 -12.25 -29.55 -24.64
C PHE A 153 -13.49 -29.15 -23.84
N GLN A 154 -13.60 -29.63 -22.61
CA GLN A 154 -14.71 -29.34 -21.72
C GLN A 154 -14.17 -28.86 -20.37
N GLY A 155 -14.88 -27.90 -19.71
CA GLY A 155 -14.54 -27.41 -18.37
C GLY A 155 -13.57 -26.21 -18.34
N ASN A 156 -13.01 -25.81 -19.48
CA ASN A 156 -12.13 -24.67 -19.60
C ASN A 156 -12.93 -23.35 -19.62
N GLN A 157 -12.75 -22.50 -18.58
CA GLN A 157 -13.34 -21.16 -18.48
C GLN A 157 -12.28 -20.06 -18.53
N VAL A 158 -11.07 -20.37 -18.07
CA VAL A 158 -9.95 -19.43 -17.96
C VAL A 158 -9.11 -19.39 -19.22
N LEU A 159 -8.70 -20.57 -19.73
CA LEU A 159 -8.00 -20.66 -21.00
C LEU A 159 -9.03 -20.86 -22.13
N SER A 160 -8.85 -20.11 -23.21
CA SER A 160 -9.68 -20.30 -24.40
C SER A 160 -9.38 -21.65 -25.09
N THR A 161 -10.40 -22.22 -25.73
CA THR A 161 -10.25 -23.44 -26.54
C THR A 161 -9.13 -23.29 -27.57
N ASP A 162 -8.96 -22.10 -28.18
CA ASP A 162 -7.90 -21.82 -29.16
C ASP A 162 -6.50 -21.84 -28.54
N GLU A 163 -6.34 -21.44 -27.25
CA GLU A 163 -5.05 -21.51 -26.55
C GLU A 163 -4.69 -22.96 -26.23
N ILE A 164 -5.65 -23.75 -25.79
CA ILE A 164 -5.47 -25.16 -25.46
C ILE A 164 -5.17 -25.95 -26.71
N SER A 165 -5.92 -25.76 -27.80
CA SER A 165 -5.76 -26.47 -29.05
C SER A 165 -4.37 -26.30 -29.68
N LYS A 166 -3.70 -25.17 -29.45
CA LYS A 166 -2.31 -24.96 -29.92
C LYS A 166 -1.32 -25.98 -29.36
N ALA A 167 -1.54 -26.48 -28.15
CA ALA A 167 -0.68 -27.51 -27.56
C ALA A 167 -0.81 -28.86 -28.27
N PHE A 168 -1.95 -29.09 -28.91
CA PHE A 168 -2.28 -30.35 -29.61
C PHE A 168 -2.21 -30.24 -31.13
N ALA A 169 -2.01 -29.05 -31.70
CA ALA A 169 -2.11 -28.80 -33.16
C ALA A 169 -1.19 -29.69 -34.01
N GLY A 170 -0.05 -30.14 -33.49
CA GLY A 170 0.90 -31.00 -34.20
C GLY A 170 0.50 -32.48 -34.29
N GLN A 171 -0.61 -32.87 -33.63
CA GLN A 171 -1.04 -34.27 -33.51
C GLN A 171 -2.22 -34.62 -34.42
N LEU A 172 -2.95 -33.63 -34.96
CA LEU A 172 -4.07 -33.83 -35.86
C LEU A 172 -3.64 -34.58 -37.13
N GLY A 173 -4.42 -35.62 -37.53
CA GLY A 173 -4.17 -36.43 -38.69
C GLY A 173 -3.07 -37.50 -38.53
N LYS A 174 -2.42 -37.57 -37.36
CA LYS A 174 -1.42 -38.58 -37.00
C LYS A 174 -2.04 -39.68 -36.14
N PRO A 175 -1.44 -40.88 -36.08
CA PRO A 175 -1.83 -41.89 -35.11
C PRO A 175 -1.71 -41.33 -33.71
N GLN A 176 -2.68 -41.63 -32.87
CA GLN A 176 -2.67 -41.21 -31.47
C GLN A 176 -1.40 -41.70 -30.78
N ASN A 177 -0.62 -40.76 -30.23
CA ASN A 177 0.57 -41.03 -29.45
C ASN A 177 0.36 -40.63 -28.00
N LEU A 178 0.38 -41.61 -27.10
CA LEU A 178 0.16 -41.38 -25.67
C LEU A 178 1.21 -40.47 -25.05
N ASN A 179 2.48 -40.54 -25.51
CA ASN A 179 3.55 -39.67 -25.01
C ASN A 179 3.36 -38.21 -25.43
N ASP A 180 2.96 -37.99 -26.69
CA ASP A 180 2.70 -36.67 -27.25
C ASP A 180 1.46 -36.04 -26.59
N LEU A 181 0.41 -36.86 -26.34
CA LEU A 181 -0.78 -36.42 -25.64
C LEU A 181 -0.46 -36.01 -24.18
N SER A 182 0.31 -36.86 -23.47
CA SER A 182 0.76 -36.53 -22.11
C SER A 182 1.56 -35.22 -22.07
N SER A 183 2.53 -35.07 -23.01
CA SER A 183 3.34 -33.86 -23.11
C SER A 183 2.51 -32.62 -23.46
N ALA A 184 1.44 -32.77 -24.22
CA ALA A 184 0.53 -31.69 -24.55
C ALA A 184 -0.36 -31.32 -23.33
N VAL A 185 -0.82 -32.32 -22.57
CA VAL A 185 -1.54 -32.14 -21.33
C VAL A 185 -0.66 -31.39 -20.32
N ASP A 186 0.59 -31.84 -20.14
CA ASP A 186 1.55 -31.16 -19.23
C ASP A 186 1.74 -29.68 -19.60
N LYS A 187 1.84 -29.37 -20.91
CA LYS A 187 1.95 -27.97 -21.37
C LYS A 187 0.70 -27.14 -21.06
N VAL A 188 -0.49 -27.73 -21.19
CA VAL A 188 -1.75 -27.07 -20.84
C VAL A 188 -1.82 -26.80 -19.34
N GLU A 189 -1.53 -27.80 -18.51
CA GLU A 189 -1.50 -27.65 -17.05
C GLU A 189 -0.47 -26.60 -16.63
N GLN A 190 0.73 -26.63 -17.22
CA GLN A 190 1.75 -25.62 -16.99
C GLN A 190 1.26 -24.20 -17.34
N ALA A 191 0.55 -24.02 -18.46
CA ALA A 191 0.01 -22.73 -18.86
C ALA A 191 -1.03 -22.19 -17.86
N TYR A 192 -1.82 -23.06 -17.23
CA TYR A 192 -2.69 -22.72 -16.10
C TYR A 192 -1.88 -22.31 -14.87
N HIS A 193 -0.90 -23.13 -14.48
CA HIS A 193 -0.07 -22.91 -13.28
C HIS A 193 0.73 -21.61 -13.39
N GLU A 194 1.28 -21.30 -14.56
CA GLU A 194 1.99 -20.04 -14.82
C GLU A 194 1.11 -18.80 -14.63
N ARG A 195 -0.22 -18.94 -14.78
CA ARG A 195 -1.19 -17.87 -14.52
C ARG A 195 -1.70 -17.85 -13.07
N GLY A 196 -1.26 -18.81 -12.24
CA GLY A 196 -1.63 -18.92 -10.83
C GLY A 196 -2.78 -19.90 -10.56
N PHE A 197 -3.30 -20.63 -11.56
CA PHE A 197 -4.38 -21.60 -11.42
C PHE A 197 -3.82 -22.99 -11.11
N VAL A 198 -3.19 -23.12 -9.95
CA VAL A 198 -2.41 -24.30 -9.53
C VAL A 198 -3.24 -25.58 -9.27
N LEU A 199 -4.56 -25.48 -9.25
CA LEU A 199 -5.47 -26.64 -9.10
C LEU A 199 -6.00 -27.15 -10.44
N ALA A 200 -5.73 -26.44 -11.53
CA ALA A 200 -6.18 -26.84 -12.85
C ALA A 200 -5.43 -28.11 -13.29
N ARG A 201 -6.20 -29.10 -13.72
CA ARG A 201 -5.69 -30.39 -14.21
C ARG A 201 -6.63 -30.98 -15.22
N VAL A 202 -6.10 -31.78 -16.12
CA VAL A 202 -6.87 -32.63 -17.01
C VAL A 202 -7.27 -33.89 -16.24
N THR A 203 -8.56 -34.09 -16.01
CA THR A 203 -9.07 -35.19 -15.18
C THR A 203 -9.39 -36.45 -15.99
N ASP A 204 -9.71 -36.28 -17.25
CA ASP A 204 -10.10 -37.41 -18.12
C ASP A 204 -9.72 -37.11 -19.57
N VAL A 205 -9.20 -38.10 -20.22
CA VAL A 205 -8.93 -38.09 -21.66
C VAL A 205 -9.71 -39.25 -22.28
N LYS A 206 -10.74 -38.95 -23.03
CA LYS A 206 -11.60 -39.92 -23.71
C LYS A 206 -11.20 -40.00 -25.14
N ASP A 207 -10.86 -41.18 -25.59
CA ASP A 207 -10.64 -41.51 -26.98
C ASP A 207 -11.85 -42.29 -27.52
N ASP A 208 -12.44 -41.80 -28.58
CA ASP A 208 -13.53 -42.48 -29.26
C ASP A 208 -12.99 -43.22 -30.49
N PRO A 209 -13.61 -44.37 -30.90
CA PRO A 209 -13.15 -45.16 -32.03
C PRO A 209 -13.13 -44.43 -33.37
N ASP A 210 -13.80 -43.29 -33.48
CA ASP A 210 -13.82 -42.42 -34.65
C ASP A 210 -12.56 -41.50 -34.76
N GLY A 211 -11.67 -41.55 -33.76
CA GLY A 211 -10.44 -40.77 -33.69
C GLY A 211 -10.64 -39.40 -33.03
N SER A 212 -11.82 -39.11 -32.48
CA SER A 212 -12.00 -37.91 -31.69
C SER A 212 -11.44 -38.11 -30.27
N VAL A 213 -10.75 -37.07 -29.74
CA VAL A 213 -10.16 -37.08 -28.41
C VAL A 213 -10.78 -35.98 -27.57
N GLY A 214 -11.53 -36.38 -26.55
CA GLY A 214 -12.16 -35.46 -25.57
C GLY A 214 -11.30 -35.29 -24.33
N LEU A 215 -10.99 -34.04 -23.98
CA LEU A 215 -10.30 -33.71 -22.76
C LEU A 215 -11.23 -32.98 -21.78
N ASN A 216 -11.31 -33.51 -20.57
CA ASN A 216 -12.08 -32.88 -19.50
C ASN A 216 -11.15 -32.17 -18.52
N ILE A 217 -11.30 -30.86 -18.38
CA ILE A 217 -10.43 -30.00 -17.59
C ILE A 217 -11.18 -29.58 -16.33
N ASN A 218 -10.60 -29.86 -15.18
CA ASN A 218 -11.06 -29.34 -13.91
C ASN A 218 -10.13 -28.17 -13.51
N GLU A 219 -10.64 -26.93 -13.59
CA GLU A 219 -9.87 -25.73 -13.27
C GLU A 219 -9.75 -25.47 -11.77
N GLY A 220 -10.39 -26.27 -10.92
CA GLY A 220 -10.33 -26.12 -9.48
C GLY A 220 -11.22 -25.00 -8.95
N VAL A 221 -12.53 -25.16 -9.09
CA VAL A 221 -13.52 -24.18 -8.63
C VAL A 221 -13.66 -24.20 -7.09
N VAL A 222 -13.67 -23.03 -6.49
CA VAL A 222 -13.94 -22.87 -5.04
C VAL A 222 -15.44 -23.00 -4.79
N ASP A 223 -15.81 -23.98 -3.99
CA ASP A 223 -17.19 -24.21 -3.58
C ASP A 223 -17.58 -23.33 -2.40
N LYS A 224 -16.72 -23.29 -1.38
CA LYS A 224 -16.98 -22.58 -0.13
C LYS A 224 -15.68 -22.00 0.46
N ILE A 225 -15.82 -20.88 1.17
CA ILE A 225 -14.72 -20.30 1.95
C ILE A 225 -15.09 -20.44 3.43
N GLU A 226 -14.27 -21.16 4.19
CA GLU A 226 -14.40 -21.31 5.63
C GLU A 226 -13.34 -20.48 6.34
N VAL A 227 -13.77 -19.72 7.35
CA VAL A 227 -12.89 -18.90 8.18
C VAL A 227 -12.92 -19.45 9.59
N SER A 228 -11.75 -19.60 10.20
CA SER A 228 -11.60 -20.10 11.58
C SER A 228 -10.49 -19.36 12.32
N GLY A 229 -10.49 -19.47 13.67
CA GLY A 229 -9.48 -18.83 14.52
C GLY A 229 -9.78 -17.38 14.90
N ASN A 230 -10.71 -16.73 14.25
CA ASN A 230 -11.15 -15.38 14.57
C ASN A 230 -12.07 -15.36 15.80
N LYS A 231 -11.60 -14.76 16.90
CA LYS A 231 -12.36 -14.62 18.16
C LYS A 231 -12.98 -13.23 18.28
N LYS A 232 -12.21 -12.18 18.00
CA LYS A 232 -12.62 -10.78 18.06
C LYS A 232 -13.03 -10.27 16.67
N THR A 233 -12.23 -10.56 15.66
CA THR A 233 -12.45 -10.09 14.29
C THR A 233 -13.67 -10.76 13.67
N LYS A 234 -14.54 -9.97 13.07
CA LYS A 234 -15.77 -10.47 12.44
C LYS A 234 -15.47 -11.15 11.11
N ASP A 235 -16.13 -12.27 10.86
CA ASP A 235 -16.03 -13.07 9.62
C ASP A 235 -16.10 -12.24 8.34
N PHE A 236 -17.04 -11.31 8.28
CA PHE A 236 -17.24 -10.49 7.08
C PHE A 236 -16.01 -9.67 6.70
N LEU A 237 -15.18 -9.26 7.69
CA LEU A 237 -13.95 -8.50 7.44
C LEU A 237 -12.93 -9.34 6.69
N ILE A 238 -12.78 -10.60 7.09
CA ILE A 238 -11.86 -11.55 6.46
C ILE A 238 -12.38 -11.93 5.08
N ARG A 239 -13.68 -12.30 4.97
CA ARG A 239 -14.32 -12.68 3.71
C ARG A 239 -14.33 -11.55 2.68
N ASN A 240 -14.51 -10.29 3.11
CA ASN A 240 -14.52 -9.14 2.20
C ASN A 240 -13.11 -8.74 1.75
N ALA A 241 -12.07 -9.10 2.51
CA ALA A 241 -10.69 -8.88 2.10
C ALA A 241 -10.27 -9.85 0.98
N ILE A 242 -10.90 -11.02 0.90
CA ILE A 242 -10.69 -12.03 -0.13
C ILE A 242 -11.61 -11.73 -1.31
N LYS A 243 -11.04 -11.42 -2.48
CA LYS A 243 -11.79 -11.14 -3.70
C LYS A 243 -12.43 -12.38 -4.29
N MET A 244 -11.79 -13.52 -4.10
CA MET A 244 -12.30 -14.82 -4.51
C MET A 244 -13.65 -15.09 -3.85
N LYS A 245 -14.61 -15.58 -4.63
CA LYS A 245 -15.97 -15.91 -4.19
C LYS A 245 -16.30 -17.36 -4.51
N PRO A 246 -17.21 -17.98 -3.78
CA PRO A 246 -17.76 -19.28 -4.17
C PRO A 246 -18.20 -19.27 -5.62
N GLY A 247 -17.86 -20.32 -6.37
CA GLY A 247 -18.11 -20.45 -7.81
C GLY A 247 -16.99 -19.92 -8.71
N MET A 248 -15.98 -19.24 -8.19
CA MET A 248 -14.81 -18.79 -8.96
C MET A 248 -13.73 -19.87 -9.01
N VAL A 249 -12.94 -19.86 -10.07
CA VAL A 249 -11.74 -20.69 -10.19
C VAL A 249 -10.68 -20.22 -9.21
N TYR A 250 -10.03 -21.16 -8.52
CA TYR A 250 -8.99 -20.86 -7.55
C TYR A 250 -7.75 -20.26 -8.20
N ASN A 251 -7.33 -19.07 -7.79
CA ASN A 251 -6.08 -18.44 -8.19
C ASN A 251 -5.19 -18.18 -6.98
N GLU A 252 -4.05 -18.85 -6.94
CA GLU A 252 -3.07 -18.79 -5.86
C GLU A 252 -2.43 -17.41 -5.70
N ARG A 253 -2.14 -16.72 -6.83
CA ARG A 253 -1.50 -15.40 -6.82
C ARG A 253 -2.44 -14.34 -6.25
N ASP A 254 -3.70 -14.36 -6.69
CA ASP A 254 -4.71 -13.40 -6.24
C ASP A 254 -5.02 -13.60 -4.76
N LEU A 255 -5.18 -14.87 -4.34
CA LEU A 255 -5.40 -15.19 -2.93
C LEU A 255 -4.21 -14.74 -2.07
N THR A 256 -2.98 -15.03 -2.49
CA THR A 256 -1.78 -14.61 -1.77
C THR A 256 -1.69 -13.09 -1.64
N ALA A 257 -2.03 -12.34 -2.69
CA ALA A 257 -2.06 -10.89 -2.64
C ALA A 257 -3.13 -10.37 -1.66
N ASP A 258 -4.32 -10.97 -1.67
CA ASP A 258 -5.41 -10.61 -0.76
C ASP A 258 -5.07 -10.93 0.71
N LEU A 259 -4.47 -12.11 0.97
CA LEU A 259 -4.02 -12.49 2.32
C LEU A 259 -2.87 -11.61 2.82
N ARG A 260 -1.92 -11.24 1.97
CA ARG A 260 -0.87 -10.25 2.32
C ARG A 260 -1.47 -8.91 2.70
N LYS A 261 -2.45 -8.45 1.94
CA LYS A 261 -3.18 -7.21 2.26
C LYS A 261 -3.92 -7.32 3.59
N LEU A 262 -4.57 -8.45 3.84
CA LEU A 262 -5.25 -8.72 5.10
C LEU A 262 -4.26 -8.74 6.28
N TYR A 263 -3.10 -9.39 6.11
CA TYR A 263 -2.02 -9.42 7.09
C TYR A 263 -1.46 -8.02 7.39
N SER A 264 -1.30 -7.19 6.36
CA SER A 264 -0.77 -5.82 6.50
C SER A 264 -1.64 -4.89 7.35
N ASN A 265 -2.91 -5.25 7.59
CA ASN A 265 -3.79 -4.51 8.50
C ASN A 265 -3.37 -4.63 9.97
N GLY A 266 -2.47 -5.58 10.31
CA GLY A 266 -1.93 -5.74 11.66
C GLY A 266 -2.89 -6.35 12.68
N TYR A 267 -3.97 -6.99 12.22
CA TYR A 267 -4.95 -7.65 13.11
C TYR A 267 -4.57 -9.08 13.46
N PHE A 268 -3.72 -9.70 12.65
CA PHE A 268 -3.36 -11.11 12.73
C PHE A 268 -1.86 -11.28 12.97
N GLN A 269 -1.52 -12.27 13.76
CA GLN A 269 -0.15 -12.72 13.98
C GLN A 269 0.26 -13.68 12.87
N ASP A 270 -0.67 -14.54 12.44
CA ASP A 270 -0.48 -15.49 11.34
C ASP A 270 -1.79 -15.70 10.57
N ILE A 271 -1.67 -16.02 9.28
CA ILE A 271 -2.79 -16.38 8.40
C ILE A 271 -2.37 -17.59 7.58
N ARG A 272 -3.02 -18.72 7.85
CA ARG A 272 -2.79 -19.98 7.15
C ARG A 272 -3.94 -20.26 6.20
N ARG A 273 -3.63 -20.91 5.10
CA ARG A 273 -4.62 -21.39 4.15
C ARG A 273 -4.44 -22.86 3.91
N SER A 274 -5.54 -23.56 3.70
CA SER A 274 -5.57 -24.95 3.24
C SER A 274 -6.74 -25.16 2.30
N LEU A 275 -6.60 -26.14 1.43
CA LEU A 275 -7.61 -26.56 0.49
C LEU A 275 -8.01 -27.99 0.80
N ALA A 276 -9.30 -28.26 0.76
CA ALA A 276 -9.83 -29.61 0.89
C ALA A 276 -10.88 -29.83 -0.20
N PRO A 277 -11.02 -31.04 -0.73
CA PRO A 277 -12.15 -31.37 -1.61
C PRO A 277 -13.47 -31.06 -0.92
N SER A 278 -14.45 -30.57 -1.66
CA SER A 278 -15.78 -30.32 -1.13
C SER A 278 -16.48 -31.67 -0.82
N PRO A 279 -17.13 -31.81 0.34
CA PRO A 279 -17.87 -33.00 0.68
C PRO A 279 -19.04 -33.28 -0.28
N ASP A 280 -19.63 -32.21 -0.84
CA ASP A 280 -20.80 -32.27 -1.71
C ASP A 280 -20.43 -32.48 -3.18
N ASN A 281 -19.20 -32.10 -3.58
CA ASN A 281 -18.72 -32.22 -4.96
C ASN A 281 -17.20 -32.38 -4.98
N PRO A 282 -16.67 -33.61 -5.29
CA PRO A 282 -15.25 -33.90 -5.28
C PRO A 282 -14.41 -33.07 -6.26
N ASP A 283 -15.04 -32.51 -7.30
CA ASP A 283 -14.38 -31.69 -8.31
C ASP A 283 -14.21 -30.22 -7.88
N ARG A 284 -14.76 -29.85 -6.72
CA ARG A 284 -14.67 -28.51 -6.15
C ARG A 284 -13.91 -28.51 -4.85
N TYR A 285 -13.44 -27.33 -4.44
CA TYR A 285 -12.59 -27.19 -3.28
C TYR A 285 -13.18 -26.24 -2.25
N VAL A 286 -13.05 -26.62 -0.98
CA VAL A 286 -13.30 -25.73 0.16
C VAL A 286 -11.99 -25.04 0.51
N LEU A 287 -11.97 -23.70 0.39
CA LEU A 287 -10.87 -22.88 0.87
C LEU A 287 -11.03 -22.62 2.37
N LYS A 288 -10.13 -23.15 3.18
CA LYS A 288 -10.07 -22.89 4.61
C LYS A 288 -9.01 -21.82 4.90
N VAL A 289 -9.42 -20.74 5.55
CA VAL A 289 -8.55 -19.65 5.99
C VAL A 289 -8.57 -19.64 7.52
N GLU A 290 -7.47 -20.06 8.12
CA GLU A 290 -7.27 -20.06 9.56
C GLU A 290 -6.45 -18.84 9.95
N VAL A 291 -6.93 -18.04 10.90
CA VAL A 291 -6.27 -16.83 11.36
C VAL A 291 -5.89 -16.93 12.84
N GLU A 292 -4.73 -16.42 13.19
CA GLU A 292 -4.30 -16.22 14.56
C GLU A 292 -4.33 -14.74 14.88
N GLU A 293 -5.20 -14.31 15.81
CA GLU A 293 -5.40 -12.89 16.10
C GLU A 293 -4.30 -12.31 16.97
N LYS A 294 -3.89 -11.08 16.63
CA LYS A 294 -3.00 -10.25 17.41
C LYS A 294 -3.80 -9.33 18.34
N ARG A 295 -3.20 -8.93 19.46
CA ARG A 295 -3.76 -7.86 20.28
C ARG A 295 -3.68 -6.54 19.52
N THR A 296 -4.84 -5.92 19.27
CA THR A 296 -4.98 -4.68 18.48
C THR A 296 -5.13 -3.45 19.36
N GLY A 297 -5.39 -3.65 20.66
CA GLY A 297 -5.41 -2.58 21.65
C GLY A 297 -3.98 -2.17 22.05
N SER A 298 -3.73 -0.88 22.13
CA SER A 298 -2.47 -0.28 22.55
C SER A 298 -2.69 0.80 23.59
N VAL A 299 -1.77 0.87 24.53
CA VAL A 299 -1.66 1.95 25.51
C VAL A 299 -0.23 2.46 25.43
N GLY A 300 -0.09 3.73 25.26
CA GLY A 300 1.20 4.33 25.19
C GLY A 300 1.43 5.40 26.26
N LEU A 301 2.67 5.72 26.69
CA LEU A 301 3.14 6.81 27.55
C LEU A 301 4.41 7.44 26.95
N GLY A 302 4.59 8.75 26.83
CA GLY A 302 5.78 9.45 26.35
C GLY A 302 5.89 10.84 26.94
N GLY A 303 6.86 11.50 26.47
CA GLY A 303 7.15 12.86 26.75
C GLY A 303 8.19 13.38 25.79
N GLY A 304 8.26 14.65 25.68
CA GLY A 304 9.17 15.30 24.75
C GLY A 304 9.22 16.79 24.98
N VAL A 305 9.83 17.45 24.03
CA VAL A 305 9.94 18.92 24.02
C VAL A 305 9.41 19.42 22.68
N ASP A 306 8.40 20.25 22.72
CA ASP A 306 7.74 20.83 21.56
C ASP A 306 7.85 22.36 21.60
N THR A 307 7.94 23.00 20.42
CA THR A 307 8.10 24.46 20.31
C THR A 307 6.87 25.25 20.75
N ILE A 308 5.71 24.59 20.86
CA ILE A 308 4.42 25.18 21.20
C ILE A 308 4.00 24.78 22.61
N ALA A 309 4.07 23.47 22.86
CA ALA A 309 3.66 22.89 24.13
C ALA A 309 4.75 22.99 25.21
N GLY A 310 6.00 23.29 24.82
CA GLY A 310 7.14 23.22 25.74
C GLY A 310 7.52 21.76 26.05
N PRO A 311 8.21 21.49 27.15
CA PRO A 311 8.29 20.16 27.73
C PRO A 311 6.88 19.62 27.97
N PHE A 312 6.60 18.44 27.51
CA PHE A 312 5.26 17.83 27.60
C PHE A 312 5.30 16.37 28.01
N GLY A 313 4.26 15.95 28.63
CA GLY A 313 3.86 14.59 28.80
C GLY A 313 2.64 14.27 27.95
N SER A 314 2.59 13.10 27.48
CA SER A 314 1.50 12.70 26.63
C SER A 314 1.05 11.23 26.93
N PHE A 315 -0.19 10.72 26.69
CA PHE A 315 -0.77 9.37 26.84
C PHE A 315 -1.74 8.98 25.73
N SER A 316 -1.81 7.75 25.15
CA SER A 316 -2.79 7.28 24.19
C SER A 316 -3.42 5.95 24.55
N ILE A 317 -4.63 5.82 24.18
CA ILE A 317 -5.31 4.55 24.10
C ILE A 317 -5.79 4.41 22.67
N GLY A 318 -5.47 3.28 22.06
CA GLY A 318 -5.90 2.98 20.71
C GLY A 318 -6.31 1.54 20.54
N ASP A 319 -7.21 1.31 19.60
CA ASP A 319 -7.56 -0.04 19.13
C ASP A 319 -7.71 0.04 17.60
N SER A 320 -6.84 -0.68 16.90
CA SER A 320 -6.84 -0.70 15.43
C SER A 320 -7.87 -1.66 14.83
N ASN A 321 -8.50 -2.49 15.67
CA ASN A 321 -9.59 -3.37 15.25
C ASN A 321 -10.72 -3.30 16.31
N PHE A 322 -11.23 -2.09 16.52
CA PHE A 322 -12.29 -1.82 17.48
C PHE A 322 -13.54 -2.64 17.13
N ARG A 323 -14.11 -3.31 18.12
CA ARG A 323 -15.24 -4.24 17.97
C ARG A 323 -15.01 -5.39 16.97
N GLY A 324 -13.80 -5.59 16.48
CA GLY A 324 -13.48 -6.63 15.48
C GLY A 324 -13.93 -6.32 14.06
N ARG A 325 -14.25 -5.07 13.76
CA ARG A 325 -14.78 -4.63 12.45
C ARG A 325 -13.75 -3.92 11.58
N GLY A 326 -12.49 -3.87 12.01
CA GLY A 326 -11.45 -3.09 11.34
C GLY A 326 -11.57 -1.60 11.57
N GLU A 327 -12.47 -1.16 12.46
CA GLU A 327 -12.61 0.21 12.88
C GLU A 327 -11.42 0.59 13.76
N VAL A 328 -10.98 1.86 13.66
CA VAL A 328 -9.90 2.37 14.50
C VAL A 328 -10.47 3.38 15.50
N LEU A 329 -10.18 3.18 16.76
CA LEU A 329 -10.49 4.12 17.83
C LEU A 329 -9.19 4.58 18.48
N ASN A 330 -8.93 5.88 18.49
CA ASN A 330 -7.78 6.48 19.16
C ASN A 330 -8.24 7.63 20.06
N LEU A 331 -7.73 7.62 21.27
CA LEU A 331 -7.82 8.76 22.19
C LEU A 331 -6.41 9.24 22.47
N THR A 332 -6.13 10.50 22.22
CA THR A 332 -4.82 11.12 22.39
C THR A 332 -4.97 12.38 23.24
N THR A 333 -4.17 12.57 24.29
CA THR A 333 -4.06 13.86 25.02
C THR A 333 -2.59 14.18 25.31
N GLN A 334 -2.26 15.44 25.40
CA GLN A 334 -0.93 15.96 25.68
C GLN A 334 -1.05 17.13 26.64
N MET A 335 -0.16 17.19 27.63
CA MET A 335 -0.03 18.32 28.55
C MET A 335 1.40 18.83 28.50
N GLY A 336 1.56 20.13 28.35
CA GLY A 336 2.86 20.78 28.29
C GLY A 336 2.92 22.00 29.18
N THR A 337 4.13 22.44 29.48
CA THR A 337 4.38 23.60 30.34
C THR A 337 4.26 24.93 29.60
N GLY A 338 4.18 24.95 28.28
CA GLY A 338 4.16 26.16 27.47
C GLY A 338 5.48 26.95 27.44
N MET A 339 6.53 26.42 28.01
CA MET A 339 7.76 27.12 28.33
C MET A 339 8.69 27.43 27.17
N LEU A 340 8.57 26.72 26.01
CA LEU A 340 9.42 26.95 24.84
C LEU A 340 9.03 28.17 24.00
N GLY A 341 7.83 28.70 24.20
CA GLY A 341 7.53 30.04 23.70
C GLY A 341 8.49 31.10 24.19
N SER A 342 9.12 30.89 25.37
CA SER A 342 10.14 31.76 25.94
C SER A 342 11.51 31.63 25.30
N LEU A 343 11.92 30.45 24.82
CA LEU A 343 13.16 30.29 24.07
C LEU A 343 13.14 31.00 22.70
N SER A 344 11.97 31.13 22.11
CA SER A 344 11.75 31.98 20.92
C SER A 344 11.92 33.48 21.26
N ALA A 345 11.52 33.91 22.43
CA ALA A 345 11.71 35.29 22.94
C ALA A 345 13.17 35.57 23.29
N VAL A 346 13.88 34.63 23.87
CA VAL A 346 15.32 34.70 24.15
C VAL A 346 16.15 34.85 22.85
N ASN A 347 15.80 34.15 21.82
CA ASN A 347 16.46 34.26 20.50
C ASN A 347 16.15 35.60 19.76
N ASN A 348 15.16 36.37 20.23
CA ASN A 348 14.79 37.67 19.68
C ASN A 348 15.32 38.87 20.52
N GLY A 349 16.25 38.60 21.44
CA GLY A 349 16.86 39.64 22.27
C GLY A 349 15.96 40.18 23.40
N GLY A 350 14.85 39.53 23.67
CA GLY A 350 13.95 39.87 24.78
C GLY A 350 14.11 38.90 25.96
N SER A 351 14.52 39.38 27.10
CA SER A 351 14.67 38.62 28.35
C SER A 351 13.30 38.37 29.05
N GLY A 352 12.29 37.97 28.31
CA GLY A 352 10.96 37.74 28.88
C GLY A 352 10.74 36.27 29.26
N VAL A 353 10.70 35.96 30.52
CA VAL A 353 10.22 34.66 31.02
C VAL A 353 8.68 34.68 30.99
N ILE A 354 8.09 33.87 30.12
CA ILE A 354 6.63 33.65 30.16
C ILE A 354 6.34 32.81 31.40
N ALA A 355 5.50 33.33 32.30
CA ALA A 355 5.00 32.53 33.41
C ALA A 355 4.35 31.24 32.85
N ASN A 356 4.54 30.12 33.55
CA ASN A 356 4.02 28.81 33.17
C ASN A 356 2.53 28.89 32.80
N VAL A 357 2.24 28.99 31.51
CA VAL A 357 0.87 28.88 31.01
C VAL A 357 0.72 27.47 30.45
N PRO A 358 0.03 26.58 31.18
CA PRO A 358 -0.06 25.18 30.74
C PRO A 358 -0.77 25.06 29.38
N THR A 359 -0.19 24.25 28.52
CA THR A 359 -0.79 23.88 27.26
C THR A 359 -1.38 22.49 27.39
N TYR A 360 -2.48 22.25 26.72
CA TYR A 360 -3.08 20.91 26.62
C TYR A 360 -3.77 20.72 25.28
N GLN A 361 -3.81 19.49 24.84
CA GLN A 361 -4.65 19.05 23.75
C GLN A 361 -5.17 17.65 24.04
N ALA A 362 -6.40 17.40 23.62
CA ALA A 362 -7.04 16.09 23.65
C ALA A 362 -7.77 15.88 22.33
N GLU A 363 -7.66 14.70 21.78
CA GLU A 363 -8.33 14.33 20.54
C GLU A 363 -8.80 12.88 20.62
N ALA A 364 -10.06 12.64 20.31
CA ALA A 364 -10.64 11.32 20.14
C ALA A 364 -11.00 11.16 18.67
N THR A 365 -10.50 10.10 18.02
CA THR A 365 -10.75 9.82 16.62
C THR A 365 -11.28 8.41 16.44
N PHE A 366 -12.39 8.30 15.74
CA PHE A 366 -12.96 7.05 15.25
C PHE A 366 -12.87 7.00 13.75
N VAL A 367 -12.31 5.91 13.20
CA VAL A 367 -12.18 5.71 11.76
C VAL A 367 -12.91 4.43 11.36
N GLU A 368 -13.86 4.57 10.44
CA GLU A 368 -14.48 3.47 9.71
C GLU A 368 -13.82 3.38 8.33
N PRO A 369 -13.00 2.35 8.07
CA PRO A 369 -12.19 2.28 6.84
C PRO A 369 -13.00 2.05 5.57
N ASN A 370 -14.23 1.56 5.68
CA ASN A 370 -15.06 1.31 4.50
C ASN A 370 -16.57 1.43 4.81
N ILE A 371 -17.09 2.61 4.63
CA ILE A 371 -18.54 2.87 4.70
C ILE A 371 -19.29 2.54 3.39
N GLY A 372 -18.61 1.97 2.42
CA GLY A 372 -19.07 1.62 1.08
C GLY A 372 -18.26 2.29 -0.02
N HIS A 373 -18.16 1.62 -1.18
CA HIS A 373 -17.43 2.11 -2.36
C HIS A 373 -15.98 2.57 -2.07
N ASN A 374 -15.25 1.85 -1.23
CA ASN A 374 -13.89 2.18 -0.78
C ASN A 374 -13.76 3.58 -0.13
N THR A 375 -14.82 4.05 0.51
CA THR A 375 -14.81 5.35 1.19
C THR A 375 -14.51 5.14 2.67
N THR A 376 -13.47 5.82 3.17
CA THR A 376 -13.13 5.89 4.60
C THR A 376 -13.82 7.08 5.23
N MET A 377 -14.41 6.90 6.41
CA MET A 377 -14.95 7.96 7.24
C MET A 377 -14.12 8.07 8.53
N ALA A 378 -13.73 9.29 8.89
CA ALA A 378 -13.10 9.59 10.16
C ALA A 378 -13.94 10.64 10.91
N VAL A 379 -14.25 10.36 12.16
CA VAL A 379 -14.94 11.29 13.06
C VAL A 379 -13.98 11.62 14.19
N SER A 380 -13.73 12.91 14.42
CA SER A 380 -12.85 13.38 15.48
C SER A 380 -13.53 14.42 16.35
N GLY A 381 -13.31 14.32 17.66
CA GLY A 381 -13.61 15.38 18.62
C GLY A 381 -12.30 15.86 19.25
N PHE A 382 -12.09 17.16 19.33
CA PHE A 382 -10.84 17.72 19.85
C PHE A 382 -11.02 18.94 20.71
N GLY A 383 -10.14 19.06 21.70
CA GLY A 383 -10.00 20.23 22.55
C GLY A 383 -8.52 20.60 22.69
N ARG A 384 -8.18 21.85 22.40
CA ARG A 384 -6.78 22.33 22.40
C ARG A 384 -6.70 23.68 23.12
N ASN A 385 -5.64 23.88 23.89
CA ASN A 385 -5.26 25.15 24.45
C ASN A 385 -3.76 25.31 24.31
N LEU A 386 -3.34 26.00 23.28
CA LEU A 386 -1.95 26.07 22.85
C LEU A 386 -1.52 27.53 22.68
N ASN A 387 -0.23 27.77 22.69
CA ASN A 387 0.30 29.07 22.28
C ASN A 387 -0.12 29.35 20.84
N SER A 388 -0.65 30.53 20.56
CA SER A 388 -1.07 30.88 19.20
C SER A 388 0.14 31.04 18.28
N PHE A 389 0.10 30.38 17.13
CA PHE A 389 1.09 30.59 16.08
C PHE A 389 0.95 31.91 15.33
N MET A 390 -0.25 32.46 15.36
CA MET A 390 -0.62 33.58 14.51
C MET A 390 -0.67 34.90 15.27
N VAL A 391 -0.84 34.82 16.58
CA VAL A 391 -0.99 35.99 17.42
C VAL A 391 0.07 35.92 18.50
N ASN A 392 1.02 36.85 18.43
CA ASN A 392 2.09 36.94 19.44
C ASN A 392 1.51 37.15 20.85
N GLN A 393 2.09 36.48 21.85
CA GLN A 393 1.69 36.56 23.25
C GLN A 393 0.19 36.31 23.49
N ALA A 394 -0.35 35.30 22.80
CA ALA A 394 -1.73 34.85 22.97
C ALA A 394 -1.82 33.33 23.05
N MET A 395 -2.80 32.86 23.79
CA MET A 395 -3.22 31.46 23.83
C MET A 395 -4.45 31.29 22.94
N GLN A 396 -4.44 30.25 22.16
CA GLN A 396 -5.58 29.83 21.34
C GLN A 396 -6.23 28.60 21.95
N ARG A 397 -7.48 28.74 22.36
CA ARG A 397 -8.33 27.64 22.80
C ARG A 397 -9.25 27.25 21.66
N THR A 398 -9.22 26.00 21.24
CA THR A 398 -10.11 25.49 20.21
C THR A 398 -10.83 24.25 20.73
N LEU A 399 -12.15 24.24 20.62
CA LEU A 399 -13.00 23.09 20.90
C LEU A 399 -13.80 22.79 19.63
N GLY A 400 -13.77 21.55 19.16
CA GLY A 400 -14.44 21.23 17.90
C GLY A 400 -14.63 19.75 17.68
N ALA A 401 -15.36 19.49 16.59
CA ALA A 401 -15.54 18.15 16.03
C ALA A 401 -15.45 18.19 14.52
N SER A 402 -15.00 17.12 13.92
CA SER A 402 -14.93 16.99 12.47
C SER A 402 -15.38 15.62 11.99
N VAL A 403 -15.92 15.58 10.76
CA VAL A 403 -16.21 14.37 10.02
C VAL A 403 -15.54 14.48 8.66
N ASN A 404 -14.68 13.53 8.34
CA ASN A 404 -13.90 13.52 7.11
C ASN A 404 -14.21 12.26 6.32
N PHE A 405 -14.47 12.42 5.03
CA PHE A 405 -14.63 11.34 4.06
C PHE A 405 -13.44 11.35 3.11
N SER A 406 -12.83 10.20 2.89
CA SER A 406 -11.71 10.03 1.95
C SER A 406 -12.02 8.90 0.99
N LYS A 407 -11.94 9.18 -0.30
CA LYS A 407 -12.22 8.23 -1.37
C LYS A 407 -11.10 8.23 -2.41
N PRO A 408 -10.41 7.10 -2.62
CA PRO A 408 -9.50 6.96 -3.74
C PRO A 408 -10.29 6.88 -5.05
N LEU A 409 -9.91 7.69 -6.03
CA LEU A 409 -10.43 7.71 -7.40
C LEU A 409 -9.38 7.12 -8.35
N GLY A 410 -9.09 5.81 -8.21
CA GLY A 410 -8.03 5.12 -8.92
C GLY A 410 -6.71 5.04 -8.14
N HIS A 411 -5.59 4.83 -8.84
CA HIS A 411 -4.31 4.51 -8.19
C HIS A 411 -3.60 5.74 -7.58
N HIS A 412 -3.82 6.93 -8.12
CA HIS A 412 -3.04 8.13 -7.78
C HIS A 412 -3.88 9.30 -7.27
N VAL A 413 -5.20 9.26 -7.43
CA VAL A 413 -6.08 10.38 -7.07
C VAL A 413 -6.85 10.07 -5.80
N ASN A 414 -6.81 11.00 -4.83
CA ASN A 414 -7.61 10.95 -3.62
C ASN A 414 -8.52 12.19 -3.54
N LEU A 415 -9.80 11.95 -3.29
CA LEU A 415 -10.79 12.97 -2.98
C LEU A 415 -11.07 12.93 -1.47
N ASN A 416 -10.98 14.10 -0.80
CA ASN A 416 -11.36 14.22 0.60
C ASN A 416 -12.43 15.31 0.74
N LEU A 417 -13.38 15.07 1.64
CA LEU A 417 -14.43 16.02 2.01
C LEU A 417 -14.53 16.05 3.54
N GLY A 418 -14.15 17.18 4.13
CA GLY A 418 -14.23 17.41 5.58
C GLY A 418 -15.36 18.34 5.95
N PHE A 419 -15.98 18.08 7.08
CA PHE A 419 -16.93 18.96 7.77
C PHE A 419 -16.40 19.18 9.17
N THR A 420 -16.19 20.45 9.56
CA THR A 420 -15.65 20.79 10.87
C THR A 420 -16.50 21.85 11.52
N GLY A 421 -16.91 21.62 12.76
CA GLY A 421 -17.48 22.62 13.64
C GLY A 421 -16.49 22.92 14.76
N GLU A 422 -16.11 24.17 14.93
CA GLU A 422 -15.15 24.56 15.94
C GLU A 422 -15.50 25.90 16.58
N ASN A 423 -15.14 26.05 17.86
CA ASN A 423 -15.17 27.31 18.58
C ASN A 423 -13.75 27.70 18.97
N VAL A 424 -13.28 28.83 18.48
CA VAL A 424 -11.94 29.36 18.68
C VAL A 424 -12.01 30.55 19.62
N GLY A 425 -11.39 30.44 20.78
CA GLY A 425 -11.20 31.53 21.74
C GLY A 425 -9.73 31.96 21.78
N MET A 426 -9.48 33.24 21.81
CA MET A 426 -8.14 33.82 21.93
C MET A 426 -8.01 34.52 23.27
N ARG A 427 -6.94 34.23 24.02
CA ARG A 427 -6.63 34.84 25.32
C ARG A 427 -5.31 35.59 25.23
N ASP A 428 -5.31 36.86 25.63
CA ASP A 428 -4.09 37.65 25.78
C ASP A 428 -3.29 37.17 27.01
N ILE A 429 -2.01 36.88 26.79
CA ILE A 429 -1.07 36.49 27.84
C ILE A 429 0.09 37.50 28.00
N SER A 430 0.02 38.63 27.30
CA SER A 430 1.06 39.66 27.36
C SER A 430 1.34 40.15 28.78
N ASN A 431 0.32 40.21 29.63
CA ASN A 431 0.44 40.60 31.04
C ASN A 431 1.12 39.55 31.94
N LEU A 432 1.25 38.30 31.44
CA LEU A 432 1.92 37.21 32.17
C LEU A 432 3.44 37.12 31.84
N ILE A 433 3.93 38.02 31.00
CA ILE A 433 5.33 38.06 30.58
C ILE A 433 6.05 39.02 31.55
N THR A 434 6.90 38.44 32.38
CA THR A 434 7.78 39.22 33.28
C THR A 434 9.00 39.69 32.48
N ASN A 435 9.33 40.98 32.56
CA ASN A 435 10.43 41.64 31.85
C ASN A 435 10.32 41.66 30.32
N GLY A 436 9.13 41.43 29.76
CA GLY A 436 8.85 41.61 28.34
C GLY A 436 8.52 43.05 28.00
N ASN A 437 8.92 43.50 26.79
CA ASN A 437 8.39 44.73 26.24
C ASN A 437 6.86 44.64 26.24
N ASN A 438 6.21 45.59 26.83
CA ASN A 438 4.75 45.69 26.82
C ASN A 438 4.30 45.73 25.34
N LEU A 439 3.68 44.65 24.88
CA LEU A 439 3.30 44.50 23.47
C LEU A 439 2.44 45.65 22.99
N LEU A 440 1.51 46.08 23.84
CA LEU A 440 0.66 47.23 23.55
C LEU A 440 1.48 48.51 23.44
N GLY A 441 2.45 48.73 24.38
CA GLY A 441 3.37 49.86 24.32
C GLY A 441 4.20 49.89 23.03
N GLY A 442 4.77 48.76 22.64
CA GLY A 442 5.49 48.62 21.37
C GLY A 442 4.62 48.86 20.12
N MET A 443 3.34 48.48 20.17
CA MET A 443 2.38 48.78 19.11
C MET A 443 2.03 50.29 19.06
N ILE A 444 1.91 50.93 20.22
CA ILE A 444 1.68 52.39 20.32
C ILE A 444 2.88 53.12 19.71
N GLU A 445 4.09 52.81 20.18
CA GLU A 445 5.31 53.41 19.68
C GLU A 445 5.45 53.24 18.17
N ARG A 446 5.19 52.08 17.65
CA ARG A 446 5.25 51.82 16.20
C ARG A 446 4.17 52.59 15.44
N SER A 447 2.96 52.75 15.99
CA SER A 447 1.91 53.55 15.36
C SER A 447 2.30 55.03 15.26
N ILE A 448 3.05 55.53 16.25
CA ILE A 448 3.62 56.89 16.22
C ILE A 448 4.75 56.98 15.18
N GLN A 449 5.69 56.06 15.22
CA GLN A 449 6.84 56.04 14.29
C GLN A 449 6.42 55.92 12.81
N THR A 450 5.36 55.19 12.54
CA THR A 450 4.83 55.02 11.17
C THR A 450 3.91 56.16 10.74
N GLY A 451 3.61 57.12 11.63
CA GLY A 451 2.67 58.21 11.35
C GLY A 451 1.21 57.75 11.24
N ALA A 452 0.90 56.51 11.64
CA ALA A 452 -0.46 55.97 11.57
C ALA A 452 -1.41 56.64 12.59
N ALA A 453 -0.89 57.04 13.76
CA ALA A 453 -1.63 57.80 14.76
C ALA A 453 -0.66 58.44 15.73
N THR A 454 -1.11 59.50 16.42
CA THR A 454 -0.35 60.23 17.44
C THR A 454 -1.15 60.41 18.73
N GLY A 455 -0.46 60.54 19.87
CA GLY A 455 -1.07 60.78 21.16
C GLY A 455 -2.11 59.74 21.57
N PRO A 456 -3.25 60.13 22.12
CA PRO A 456 -4.31 59.21 22.53
C PRO A 456 -4.81 58.31 21.39
N ASN A 457 -4.82 58.79 20.16
CA ASN A 457 -5.24 58.02 19.02
C ASN A 457 -4.32 56.81 18.76
N ALA A 458 -3.02 56.94 19.06
CA ALA A 458 -2.10 55.81 18.94
C ALA A 458 -2.45 54.66 19.90
N TYR A 459 -2.86 55.01 21.13
CA TYR A 459 -3.34 54.01 22.07
C TYR A 459 -4.62 53.32 21.62
N PHE A 460 -5.62 54.08 21.18
CA PHE A 460 -6.89 53.49 20.73
C PHE A 460 -6.69 52.64 19.46
N LEU A 461 -5.84 53.07 18.55
CA LEU A 461 -5.51 52.29 17.36
C LEU A 461 -4.81 50.99 17.75
N ALA A 462 -3.76 51.03 18.59
CA ALA A 462 -3.04 49.84 19.02
C ALA A 462 -3.95 48.86 19.79
N LYS A 463 -4.83 49.41 20.67
CA LYS A 463 -5.83 48.60 21.39
C LYS A 463 -6.81 47.93 20.44
N SER A 464 -7.38 48.65 19.47
CA SER A 464 -8.30 48.13 18.48
C SER A 464 -7.64 47.05 17.61
N VAL A 465 -6.39 47.25 17.21
CA VAL A 465 -5.61 46.25 16.47
C VAL A 465 -5.42 44.99 17.32
N ARG A 466 -5.09 45.13 18.64
CA ARG A 466 -4.92 43.97 19.53
C ARG A 466 -6.22 43.20 19.75
N GLU A 467 -7.31 43.91 19.98
CA GLU A 467 -8.65 43.29 20.13
C GLU A 467 -9.04 42.53 18.86
N ASN A 468 -8.72 43.08 17.69
CA ASN A 468 -8.98 42.41 16.43
C ASN A 468 -8.09 41.15 16.21
N GLN A 469 -6.82 41.21 16.69
CA GLN A 469 -5.95 40.02 16.68
C GLN A 469 -6.48 38.90 17.57
N LEU A 470 -7.09 39.25 18.69
CA LEU A 470 -7.65 38.31 19.67
C LEU A 470 -9.07 37.86 19.32
N ARG A 471 -9.57 38.24 18.17
CA ARG A 471 -10.92 37.90 17.75
C ARG A 471 -11.01 36.39 17.44
N GLY A 472 -11.82 35.71 18.23
CA GLY A 472 -12.22 34.32 18.04
C GLY A 472 -13.62 34.20 17.44
N GLY A 473 -14.25 33.05 17.59
CA GLY A 473 -15.63 32.79 17.17
C GLY A 473 -15.92 31.31 16.94
N ALA A 474 -17.19 31.02 16.73
CA ALA A 474 -17.64 29.71 16.35
C ALA A 474 -17.77 29.63 14.82
N PHE A 475 -17.26 28.56 14.22
CA PHE A 475 -17.19 28.36 12.77
C PHE A 475 -17.68 26.96 12.39
N ALA A 476 -18.39 26.90 11.27
CA ALA A 476 -18.70 25.67 10.57
C ALA A 476 -18.03 25.70 9.21
N SER A 477 -17.18 24.73 8.92
CA SER A 477 -16.35 24.67 7.71
C SER A 477 -16.61 23.43 6.91
N VAL A 478 -16.58 23.56 5.59
CA VAL A 478 -16.56 22.44 4.65
C VAL A 478 -15.22 22.48 3.91
N SER A 479 -14.50 21.36 3.88
CA SER A 479 -13.13 21.31 3.37
C SER A 479 -12.97 20.23 2.27
N PRO A 480 -13.47 20.47 1.05
CA PRO A 480 -13.15 19.60 -0.08
C PRO A 480 -11.69 19.76 -0.49
N SER A 481 -11.04 18.65 -0.79
CA SER A 481 -9.69 18.64 -1.34
C SER A 481 -9.47 17.45 -2.27
N ILE A 482 -8.63 17.66 -3.28
CA ILE A 482 -8.19 16.62 -4.20
C ILE A 482 -6.67 16.57 -4.21
N SER A 483 -6.12 15.38 -4.25
CA SER A 483 -4.69 15.17 -4.36
C SER A 483 -4.37 14.13 -5.43
N TYR A 484 -3.28 14.38 -6.17
CA TYR A 484 -2.70 13.47 -7.14
C TYR A 484 -1.28 13.13 -6.67
N ASP A 485 -1.03 11.86 -6.34
CA ASP A 485 0.23 11.41 -5.74
C ASP A 485 0.82 10.23 -6.54
N THR A 486 1.96 10.46 -7.20
CA THR A 486 2.74 9.47 -7.94
C THR A 486 4.12 9.23 -7.33
N ARG A 487 4.32 9.64 -6.08
CA ARG A 487 5.60 9.46 -5.40
C ARG A 487 5.90 7.98 -5.16
N ASP A 488 7.16 7.62 -5.31
CA ASP A 488 7.68 6.28 -5.00
C ASP A 488 7.59 5.94 -3.50
N ALA A 489 7.72 6.94 -2.63
CA ALA A 489 7.56 6.79 -1.18
C ALA A 489 6.83 8.00 -0.59
N LYS A 490 6.04 7.76 0.47
CA LYS A 490 5.37 8.85 1.20
C LYS A 490 6.33 9.62 2.09
N LEU A 491 7.30 8.92 2.68
CA LEU A 491 8.39 9.50 3.46
C LEU A 491 9.68 9.42 2.64
N ASP A 492 10.39 10.57 2.50
CA ASP A 492 11.64 10.69 1.75
C ASP A 492 11.57 10.20 0.29
N PRO A 493 10.64 10.75 -0.52
CA PRO A 493 10.48 10.38 -1.93
C PRO A 493 11.70 10.76 -2.77
N THR A 494 12.01 9.93 -3.77
CA THR A 494 13.09 10.18 -4.72
C THR A 494 12.58 10.52 -6.12
N THR A 495 11.40 10.04 -6.47
CA THR A 495 10.76 10.29 -7.77
C THR A 495 9.26 10.55 -7.59
N GLY A 496 8.68 11.18 -8.60
CA GLY A 496 7.23 11.37 -8.67
C GLY A 496 6.77 12.81 -8.44
N THR A 497 5.47 12.97 -8.35
CA THR A 497 4.81 14.28 -8.23
C THR A 497 3.67 14.18 -7.21
N LEU A 498 3.49 15.23 -6.43
CA LEU A 498 2.36 15.39 -5.53
C LEU A 498 1.70 16.73 -5.81
N LEU A 499 0.45 16.71 -6.27
CA LEU A 499 -0.39 17.91 -6.44
C LEU A 499 -1.51 17.87 -5.41
N ARG A 500 -1.80 19.02 -4.82
CA ARG A 500 -2.94 19.17 -3.90
C ARG A 500 -3.67 20.46 -4.21
N LEU A 501 -4.99 20.39 -4.22
CA LEU A 501 -5.88 21.53 -4.29
C LEU A 501 -6.90 21.40 -3.16
N SER A 502 -7.12 22.46 -2.42
CA SER A 502 -8.08 22.48 -1.31
C SER A 502 -8.80 23.81 -1.23
N THR A 503 -10.04 23.76 -0.78
CA THR A 503 -10.77 24.93 -0.36
C THR A 503 -11.44 24.66 0.99
N SER A 504 -11.64 25.68 1.78
CA SER A 504 -12.26 25.57 3.09
C SER A 504 -13.11 26.81 3.37
N PRO A 505 -14.33 26.88 2.79
CA PRO A 505 -15.32 27.86 3.21
C PRO A 505 -15.73 27.60 4.67
N SER A 506 -15.63 28.63 5.49
CA SER A 506 -15.93 28.66 6.92
C SER A 506 -17.01 29.69 7.19
N LEU A 507 -18.18 29.20 7.57
CA LEU A 507 -19.28 30.06 7.98
C LEU A 507 -19.09 30.47 9.45
N GLY A 508 -19.04 31.77 9.72
CA GLY A 508 -19.00 32.27 11.09
C GLY A 508 -20.39 32.20 11.72
N LEU A 509 -20.56 31.39 12.75
CA LEU A 509 -21.84 31.30 13.49
C LEU A 509 -22.08 32.50 14.45
N THR A 510 -21.00 33.16 14.82
CA THR A 510 -21.00 34.34 15.71
C THR A 510 -20.47 35.61 15.03
N GLY A 511 -20.36 35.60 13.70
CA GLY A 511 -19.83 36.72 12.90
C GLY A 511 -19.66 36.34 11.44
N ALA A 512 -18.96 37.21 10.68
CA ALA A 512 -18.74 36.95 9.25
C ALA A 512 -17.77 35.79 9.04
N GLY A 513 -18.06 34.98 8.01
CA GLY A 513 -17.23 33.86 7.61
C GLY A 513 -16.05 34.27 6.70
N PHE A 514 -15.21 33.29 6.40
CA PHE A 514 -14.09 33.42 5.47
C PHE A 514 -13.89 32.12 4.68
N THR A 515 -13.19 32.21 3.57
CA THR A 515 -12.87 31.02 2.75
C THR A 515 -11.37 30.98 2.53
N LYS A 516 -10.75 29.82 2.81
CA LYS A 516 -9.36 29.56 2.44
C LYS A 516 -9.30 28.69 1.19
N ILE A 517 -8.41 29.06 0.26
CA ILE A 517 -8.12 28.31 -0.94
C ILE A 517 -6.62 28.06 -0.95
N GLY A 518 -6.20 26.82 -1.17
CA GLY A 518 -4.79 26.44 -1.21
C GLY A 518 -4.48 25.49 -2.34
N ALA A 519 -3.33 25.68 -2.95
CA ALA A 519 -2.77 24.77 -3.94
C ALA A 519 -1.30 24.51 -3.64
N SER A 520 -0.84 23.29 -3.88
CA SER A 520 0.58 22.95 -3.78
C SER A 520 0.96 21.93 -4.85
N ALA A 521 2.20 22.05 -5.34
CA ALA A 521 2.79 21.15 -6.32
C ALA A 521 4.21 20.81 -5.86
N SER A 522 4.48 19.53 -5.65
CA SER A 522 5.81 18.99 -5.33
C SER A 522 6.27 18.10 -6.46
N LYS A 523 7.56 18.20 -6.83
CA LYS A 523 8.20 17.35 -7.84
C LYS A 523 9.50 16.82 -7.28
N PHE A 524 9.72 15.51 -7.45
CA PHE A 524 10.93 14.82 -7.05
C PHE A 524 11.58 14.24 -8.30
N VAL A 525 12.87 14.54 -8.47
CA VAL A 525 13.67 14.09 -9.62
C VAL A 525 14.94 13.47 -9.10
N LYS A 526 15.10 12.18 -9.32
CA LYS A 526 16.33 11.47 -9.04
C LYS A 526 17.38 11.87 -10.07
N ILE A 527 18.43 12.58 -9.64
CA ILE A 527 19.52 13.01 -10.52
C ILE A 527 20.47 11.83 -10.74
N ASN A 528 20.82 11.12 -9.66
CA ASN A 528 21.60 9.88 -9.67
C ASN A 528 21.25 9.04 -8.43
N GLU A 529 21.93 7.92 -8.21
CA GLU A 529 21.67 7.01 -7.08
C GLU A 529 21.83 7.67 -5.70
N SER A 530 22.61 8.73 -5.61
CA SER A 530 22.89 9.42 -4.35
C SER A 530 22.22 10.78 -4.22
N MET A 531 21.65 11.34 -5.31
CA MET A 531 21.17 12.71 -5.33
C MET A 531 19.75 12.82 -5.85
N THR A 532 18.90 13.54 -5.13
CA THR A 532 17.50 13.84 -5.49
C THR A 532 17.28 15.34 -5.40
N LEU A 533 16.71 15.92 -6.45
CA LEU A 533 16.18 17.29 -6.44
C LEU A 533 14.69 17.23 -6.05
N ALA A 534 14.33 17.88 -4.96
CA ALA A 534 12.96 18.04 -4.50
C ALA A 534 12.57 19.52 -4.64
N THR A 535 11.47 19.80 -5.33
CA THR A 535 10.93 21.14 -5.49
C THR A 535 9.50 21.18 -5.02
N ASN A 536 9.10 22.29 -4.42
CA ASN A 536 7.72 22.55 -4.02
C ASN A 536 7.35 23.99 -4.32
N VAL A 537 6.16 24.20 -4.85
CA VAL A 537 5.52 25.51 -4.95
C VAL A 537 4.16 25.40 -4.28
N GLN A 538 3.88 26.30 -3.36
CA GLN A 538 2.59 26.37 -2.70
C GLN A 538 2.06 27.80 -2.66
N GLY A 539 0.77 27.94 -2.87
CA GLY A 539 0.07 29.20 -2.84
C GLY A 539 -1.23 29.10 -2.06
N GLY A 540 -1.66 30.19 -1.48
CA GLY A 540 -2.91 30.23 -0.76
C GLY A 540 -3.50 31.64 -0.71
N MET A 541 -4.84 31.70 -0.68
CA MET A 541 -5.57 32.93 -0.40
C MET A 541 -6.71 32.68 0.59
N ALA A 542 -6.96 33.66 1.43
CA ALA A 542 -8.09 33.70 2.34
C ALA A 542 -8.95 34.91 1.99
N LEU A 543 -10.23 34.67 1.76
CA LEU A 543 -11.23 35.65 1.32
C LEU A 543 -12.29 35.87 2.41
N GLY A 544 -12.87 37.04 2.47
CA GLY A 544 -13.88 37.39 3.46
C GLY A 544 -13.29 38.03 4.73
N ASN A 545 -13.99 37.95 5.85
CA ASN A 545 -13.53 38.54 7.12
C ASN A 545 -12.63 37.57 7.87
N VAL A 546 -11.37 37.49 7.43
CA VAL A 546 -10.38 36.51 7.91
C VAL A 546 -9.86 36.94 9.30
N PRO A 547 -10.15 36.16 10.37
CA PRO A 547 -9.56 36.43 11.68
C PRO A 547 -8.05 36.17 11.63
N GLN A 548 -7.30 36.74 12.60
CA GLN A 548 -5.83 36.63 12.62
C GLN A 548 -5.35 35.17 12.60
N PHE A 549 -5.99 34.29 13.36
CA PHE A 549 -5.65 32.85 13.37
C PHE A 549 -5.94 32.14 12.05
N GLY A 550 -6.77 32.70 11.20
CA GLY A 550 -7.08 32.20 9.85
C GLY A 550 -6.15 32.68 8.75
N GLN A 551 -5.26 33.64 9.00
CA GLN A 551 -4.31 34.18 8.03
C GLN A 551 -3.18 33.19 7.70
N TYR A 552 -2.43 33.47 6.65
CA TYR A 552 -1.20 32.77 6.28
C TYR A 552 0.02 33.43 6.90
N TRP A 553 1.08 32.67 7.10
CA TRP A 553 2.41 33.17 7.50
C TRP A 553 3.50 32.38 6.76
N LEU A 554 4.68 32.98 6.64
CA LEU A 554 5.86 32.35 6.09
C LEU A 554 7.04 32.54 7.05
N GLY A 555 7.36 31.56 7.83
CA GLY A 555 8.48 31.57 8.78
C GLY A 555 8.50 30.29 9.58
N GLY A 556 9.64 29.96 10.19
CA GLY A 556 9.80 28.76 10.98
C GLY A 556 10.03 27.48 10.18
N MET A 557 9.93 26.33 10.84
CA MET A 557 10.34 25.03 10.29
C MET A 557 9.50 24.53 9.13
N ASN A 558 8.23 24.89 9.05
CA ASN A 558 7.31 24.49 7.98
C ASN A 558 7.04 25.60 6.96
N GLY A 559 7.57 26.80 7.22
CA GLY A 559 7.57 27.95 6.32
C GLY A 559 8.96 28.21 5.71
N MET A 560 9.39 29.45 5.66
CA MET A 560 10.73 29.82 5.18
C MET A 560 11.77 29.65 6.29
N ARG A 561 12.73 28.78 6.06
CA ARG A 561 13.85 28.53 6.98
C ARG A 561 14.73 29.77 7.11
N GLY A 562 15.33 29.96 8.27
CA GLY A 562 16.12 31.18 8.58
C GLY A 562 15.28 32.36 9.09
N TYR A 563 13.96 32.38 8.83
CA TYR A 563 13.07 33.40 9.36
C TYR A 563 12.39 32.93 10.64
N PRO A 564 12.23 33.83 11.64
CA PRO A 564 11.43 33.50 12.82
C PRO A 564 9.97 33.23 12.46
N GLN A 565 9.34 32.35 13.22
CA GLN A 565 8.01 31.84 12.92
C GLN A 565 6.93 32.94 12.82
N PHE A 566 6.94 33.89 13.72
CA PHE A 566 5.88 34.91 13.84
C PHE A 566 6.25 36.27 13.30
N THR A 567 7.53 36.65 13.41
CA THR A 567 8.01 37.99 13.14
C THR A 567 8.86 38.14 11.89
N GLY A 568 9.08 36.99 11.17
CA GLY A 568 9.99 36.96 10.04
C GLY A 568 9.49 37.77 8.85
N LEU A 569 8.36 37.37 8.32
CA LEU A 569 7.73 37.96 7.12
C LEU A 569 6.29 38.43 7.40
N GLY A 570 5.81 38.27 8.63
CA GLY A 570 4.47 38.65 9.06
C GLY A 570 3.39 37.64 8.65
N THR A 571 2.14 38.11 8.73
CA THR A 571 0.94 37.37 8.37
C THR A 571 0.13 38.09 7.29
N GLY A 572 -0.67 37.35 6.55
CA GLY A 572 -1.51 37.95 5.50
C GLY A 572 -2.59 37.01 4.97
N THR A 573 -3.44 37.54 4.14
CA THR A 573 -4.53 36.79 3.51
C THR A 573 -4.11 36.08 2.24
N ARG A 574 -2.91 36.34 1.73
CA ARG A 574 -2.35 35.68 0.53
C ARG A 574 -0.93 35.22 0.82
N MET A 575 -0.56 34.08 0.28
CA MET A 575 0.81 33.60 0.35
C MET A 575 1.22 32.92 -0.95
N LEU A 576 2.49 33.04 -1.27
CA LEU A 576 3.16 32.22 -2.28
C LEU A 576 4.53 31.84 -1.75
N MET A 577 4.91 30.58 -1.90
CA MET A 577 6.20 30.06 -1.46
C MET A 577 6.72 29.01 -2.44
N ALA A 578 8.00 29.09 -2.73
CA ALA A 578 8.71 28.09 -3.51
C ALA A 578 9.93 27.60 -2.71
N THR A 579 10.18 26.33 -2.79
CA THR A 579 11.32 25.65 -2.15
C THR A 579 12.00 24.73 -3.15
N ALA A 580 13.33 24.75 -3.16
CA ALA A 580 14.15 23.78 -3.86
C ALA A 580 15.14 23.15 -2.87
N GLU A 581 15.20 21.83 -2.82
CA GLU A 581 16.13 21.06 -1.99
C GLU A 581 16.92 20.08 -2.85
N LEU A 582 18.24 20.16 -2.79
CA LEU A 582 19.12 19.11 -3.28
C LEU A 582 19.46 18.19 -2.11
N ARG A 583 18.91 16.99 -2.11
CA ARG A 583 19.12 15.94 -1.12
C ARG A 583 20.20 15.00 -1.61
N THR A 584 21.24 14.75 -0.82
CA THR A 584 22.35 13.90 -1.22
C THR A 584 22.79 12.98 -0.08
N ARG A 585 23.23 11.77 -0.42
CA ARG A 585 24.02 10.96 0.51
C ARG A 585 25.33 11.65 0.78
N LEU A 586 25.83 11.52 2.01
CA LEU A 586 27.09 12.19 2.39
C LEU A 586 28.28 11.37 1.85
N PRO A 587 29.12 11.93 0.94
CA PRO A 587 30.18 11.17 0.26
C PRO A 587 31.16 10.50 1.22
N PHE A 588 31.48 11.14 2.34
CA PHE A 588 32.39 10.61 3.36
C PHE A 588 31.81 9.41 4.14
N LEU A 589 30.50 9.23 4.18
CA LEU A 589 29.85 8.06 4.75
C LEU A 589 29.66 6.98 3.67
N HIS A 590 29.21 7.40 2.48
CA HIS A 590 28.89 6.50 1.38
C HIS A 590 30.11 5.73 0.86
N ASN A 591 31.23 6.41 0.72
CA ASN A 591 32.50 5.84 0.22
C ASN A 591 33.37 5.21 1.33
N SER A 592 32.90 5.20 2.57
CA SER A 592 33.67 4.62 3.68
C SER A 592 33.54 3.10 3.71
N ASP A 593 34.64 2.40 3.96
CA ASP A 593 34.66 0.94 4.17
C ASP A 593 34.21 0.53 5.58
N ASN A 594 34.06 1.49 6.48
CA ASN A 594 33.62 1.24 7.85
C ASN A 594 32.13 0.80 7.89
N LYS A 595 31.87 -0.33 8.52
CA LYS A 595 30.49 -0.88 8.67
C LYS A 595 29.53 0.09 9.37
N ILE A 596 30.02 0.85 10.36
CA ILE A 596 29.23 1.85 11.09
C ILE A 596 28.89 3.01 10.15
N ALA A 597 29.83 3.50 9.36
CA ALA A 597 29.59 4.57 8.40
C ALA A 597 28.55 4.16 7.35
N LYS A 598 28.64 2.93 6.81
CA LYS A 598 27.64 2.37 5.88
C LYS A 598 26.26 2.21 6.52
N ALA A 599 26.20 1.85 7.80
CA ALA A 599 24.92 1.77 8.52
C ALA A 599 24.28 3.16 8.70
N VAL A 600 25.08 4.17 9.03
CA VAL A 600 24.63 5.56 9.17
C VAL A 600 24.22 6.16 7.82
N ASP A 601 24.94 5.85 6.72
CA ASP A 601 24.64 6.34 5.36
C ASP A 601 23.20 6.02 4.90
N LYS A 602 22.66 4.87 5.33
CA LYS A 602 21.28 4.48 5.01
C LYS A 602 20.22 5.41 5.65
N HIS A 603 20.58 6.07 6.74
CA HIS A 603 19.67 6.85 7.57
C HIS A 603 19.94 8.35 7.55
N LEU A 604 21.06 8.79 7.00
CA LEU A 604 21.50 10.19 7.03
C LEU A 604 21.71 10.73 5.61
N LYS A 605 21.03 11.85 5.31
CA LYS A 605 21.20 12.60 4.05
C LYS A 605 21.54 14.05 4.36
N GLY A 606 22.45 14.63 3.59
CA GLY A 606 22.69 16.06 3.56
C GLY A 606 21.69 16.77 2.63
N VAL A 607 21.41 18.01 2.92
CA VAL A 607 20.52 18.87 2.12
C VAL A 607 21.11 20.24 1.94
N ILE A 608 21.04 20.75 0.72
CA ILE A 608 21.23 22.18 0.42
C ILE A 608 19.90 22.69 -0.06
N PHE A 609 19.46 23.85 0.41
CA PHE A 609 18.16 24.37 0.06
C PHE A 609 18.14 25.85 -0.28
N PHE A 610 17.11 26.23 -1.01
CA PHE A 610 16.72 27.59 -1.28
C PHE A 610 15.20 27.73 -1.10
N ASP A 611 14.79 28.70 -0.28
CA ASP A 611 13.39 29.04 -0.06
C ASP A 611 13.15 30.48 -0.50
N ALA A 612 12.06 30.73 -1.23
CA ALA A 612 11.60 32.07 -1.58
C ALA A 612 10.10 32.16 -1.38
N GLY A 613 9.59 33.30 -0.91
CA GLY A 613 8.16 33.43 -0.70
C GLY A 613 7.73 34.82 -0.29
N GLN A 614 6.43 35.03 -0.40
CA GLN A 614 5.79 36.30 -0.06
C GLN A 614 4.50 36.06 0.71
N VAL A 615 4.26 36.90 1.70
CA VAL A 615 2.96 37.06 2.35
C VAL A 615 2.44 38.44 2.06
N ALA A 616 1.17 38.54 1.69
CA ALA A 616 0.50 39.80 1.38
C ALA A 616 -0.92 39.83 1.99
N GLY A 617 -1.42 41.01 2.32
CA GLY A 617 -2.79 41.18 2.80
C GLY A 617 -3.11 42.63 3.09
N ASN A 618 -4.39 42.99 3.05
CA ASN A 618 -4.89 44.36 3.09
C ASN A 618 -5.52 44.73 4.45
N ASN A 619 -5.26 44.01 5.53
CA ASN A 619 -5.86 44.30 6.83
C ASN A 619 -5.10 45.40 7.56
N LEU A 620 -5.82 46.24 8.32
CA LEU A 620 -5.25 47.32 9.12
C LEU A 620 -4.18 46.81 10.11
N THR A 621 -4.35 45.60 10.62
CA THR A 621 -3.37 44.87 11.44
C THR A 621 -2.05 44.67 10.68
N ASN A 622 -2.08 44.46 9.38
CA ASN A 622 -0.87 44.27 8.57
C ASN A 622 -0.10 45.57 8.34
N SER A 623 -0.78 46.72 8.38
CA SER A 623 -0.09 48.02 8.24
C SER A 623 0.79 48.37 9.44
N LEU A 624 0.45 47.89 10.63
CA LEU A 624 1.23 48.14 11.84
C LEU A 624 2.24 47.03 12.16
N LEU A 625 1.97 45.77 11.79
CA LEU A 625 2.76 44.62 12.19
C LEU A 625 3.34 43.82 11.01
N SER A 626 2.82 43.99 9.80
CA SER A 626 3.21 43.24 8.64
C SER A 626 3.22 44.12 7.38
N ARG A 627 4.32 44.12 6.65
CA ARG A 627 4.40 44.68 5.29
C ARG A 627 4.23 43.53 4.30
N ASN A 628 3.83 43.84 3.07
CA ASN A 628 3.99 42.92 1.95
C ASN A 628 5.48 42.59 1.80
N SER A 629 5.91 41.50 2.40
CA SER A 629 7.33 41.19 2.47
C SER A 629 7.66 39.98 1.61
N LEU A 630 8.56 40.22 0.66
CA LEU A 630 9.27 39.15 -0.04
C LEU A 630 10.40 38.66 0.86
N GLY A 631 10.51 37.35 1.03
CA GLY A 631 11.61 36.73 1.73
C GLY A 631 12.33 35.75 0.81
N ALA A 632 13.61 35.59 1.04
CA ALA A 632 14.44 34.57 0.45
C ALA A 632 15.45 34.05 1.48
N SER A 633 15.70 32.79 1.50
CA SER A 633 16.69 32.16 2.39
C SER A 633 17.37 30.98 1.70
N THR A 634 18.58 30.69 2.12
CA THR A 634 19.35 29.53 1.70
C THR A 634 19.96 28.85 2.93
N GLY A 635 20.42 27.64 2.75
CA GLY A 635 21.06 26.95 3.88
C GLY A 635 21.38 25.49 3.59
N ILE A 636 21.83 24.86 4.64
CA ILE A 636 22.18 23.46 4.66
C ILE A 636 21.41 22.74 5.75
N GLY A 637 21.24 21.46 5.59
CA GLY A 637 20.54 20.66 6.59
C GLY A 637 20.88 19.18 6.52
N VAL A 638 20.37 18.45 7.48
CA VAL A 638 20.44 17.00 7.51
C VAL A 638 19.05 16.40 7.66
N ARG A 639 18.89 15.23 7.08
CA ARG A 639 17.70 14.38 7.16
C ARG A 639 18.09 13.07 7.80
N ILE A 640 17.52 12.76 8.95
CA ILE A 640 17.84 11.57 9.74
C ILE A 640 16.58 10.70 9.76
N ASN A 641 16.63 9.56 9.09
CA ASN A 641 15.54 8.60 9.13
C ASN A 641 15.75 7.66 10.33
N VAL A 642 15.05 7.92 11.41
CA VAL A 642 15.13 7.12 12.63
C VAL A 642 14.06 6.04 12.60
N PRO A 643 14.43 4.75 12.64
CA PRO A 643 13.45 3.67 12.75
C PRO A 643 12.47 3.93 13.89
N MET A 644 11.19 3.69 13.66
CA MET A 644 10.06 3.89 14.59
C MET A 644 9.68 5.36 14.88
N ILE A 645 10.58 6.33 14.74
CA ILE A 645 10.30 7.76 14.98
C ILE A 645 9.95 8.47 13.67
N GLY A 646 10.55 8.04 12.55
CA GLY A 646 10.39 8.66 11.25
C GLY A 646 11.52 9.63 10.88
N LEU A 647 11.26 10.53 9.96
CA LEU A 647 12.24 11.47 9.42
C LEU A 647 12.38 12.69 10.34
N ILE A 648 13.58 12.92 10.84
CA ILE A 648 13.97 14.15 11.58
C ILE A 648 14.74 15.05 10.62
N ARG A 649 14.38 16.34 10.62
CA ARG A 649 15.03 17.40 9.84
C ARG A 649 15.70 18.39 10.74
N ILE A 650 16.95 18.71 10.47
CA ILE A 650 17.71 19.77 11.13
C ILE A 650 18.25 20.67 10.04
N ASP A 651 17.81 21.91 9.99
CA ASP A 651 18.17 22.87 8.95
C ASP A 651 18.80 24.11 9.58
N TYR A 652 19.91 24.56 9.01
CA TYR A 652 20.56 25.84 9.29
C TYR A 652 20.26 26.78 8.13
N GLY A 653 19.40 27.76 8.37
CA GLY A 653 18.91 28.68 7.36
C GLY A 653 19.45 30.10 7.54
N LEU A 654 19.94 30.66 6.45
CA LEU A 654 20.41 32.03 6.34
C LEU A 654 19.39 32.86 5.56
N PRO A 655 18.73 33.88 6.17
CA PRO A 655 17.90 34.78 5.42
C PRO A 655 18.76 35.67 4.50
N LEU A 656 18.35 35.81 3.25
CA LEU A 656 19.02 36.65 2.22
C LEU A 656 18.37 38.03 2.15
N VAL A 657 17.15 38.17 2.62
CA VAL A 657 16.41 39.45 2.71
C VAL A 657 16.12 39.71 4.17
N SER A 658 16.25 40.94 4.63
CA SER A 658 16.01 41.30 6.02
C SER A 658 14.57 40.97 6.45
N SER A 659 14.41 40.43 7.68
CA SER A 659 13.12 40.26 8.31
C SER A 659 12.46 41.60 8.61
N LEU A 660 11.17 41.59 8.98
CA LEU A 660 10.45 42.80 9.44
C LEU A 660 11.13 43.54 10.59
N MET A 661 11.94 42.80 11.39
CA MET A 661 12.71 43.38 12.52
C MET A 661 14.13 43.79 12.14
N GLY A 662 14.49 43.77 10.86
CA GLY A 662 15.83 44.19 10.38
C GLY A 662 16.96 43.20 10.68
N HIS A 663 16.69 42.05 11.25
CA HIS A 663 17.73 41.07 11.59
C HIS A 663 17.92 40.02 10.48
N MET A 664 19.15 39.81 10.09
CA MET A 664 19.58 38.76 9.13
C MET A 664 20.39 37.66 9.85
N MET A 665 19.95 37.21 11.01
CA MET A 665 20.66 36.18 11.76
C MET A 665 20.28 34.78 11.26
N PRO A 666 21.27 33.92 11.02
CA PRO A 666 21.03 32.52 10.70
C PRO A 666 20.28 31.81 11.81
N ARG A 667 19.47 30.80 11.47
CA ARG A 667 18.68 30.04 12.44
C ARG A 667 18.78 28.55 12.20
N VAL A 668 18.84 27.81 13.30
CA VAL A 668 18.64 26.36 13.30
C VAL A 668 17.16 26.08 13.48
N THR A 669 16.62 25.20 12.63
CA THR A 669 15.24 24.69 12.74
C THR A 669 15.25 23.19 12.81
N ILE A 670 14.48 22.61 13.71
CA ILE A 670 14.31 21.16 13.88
C ILE A 670 12.87 20.82 13.58
N GLY A 671 12.64 19.83 12.73
CA GLY A 671 11.29 19.39 12.35
C GLY A 671 11.19 17.88 12.19
N PHE A 672 9.97 17.37 12.20
CA PHE A 672 9.65 15.96 12.00
C PHE A 672 8.87 15.76 10.70
N GLY A 673 9.06 14.60 10.07
CA GLY A 673 8.44 14.24 8.80
C GLY A 673 9.05 14.92 7.57
N ASP A 674 8.54 14.60 6.36
CA ASP A 674 8.93 15.33 5.15
C ASP A 674 8.20 16.68 5.10
N ARG A 675 8.80 17.63 4.39
CA ARG A 675 8.26 18.98 4.26
C ARG A 675 7.32 19.14 3.05
N PHE A 676 7.41 18.25 2.08
CA PHE A 676 6.73 18.32 0.77
C PHE A 676 5.44 17.50 0.70
#